data_cfada428842609ee9b51b132f4bbc3b2
#
_entry.id   cfada428842609ee9b51b132f4bbc3b2
#
_cell.length_a   1.000
_cell.length_b   1.000
_cell.length_c   1.000
_cell.angle_alpha   90.00
_cell.angle_beta   90.00
_cell.angle_gamma   90.00
#
_symmetry.space_group_name_H-M   'P 1'
#
loop_
_entity.id
_entity.type
_entity.pdbx_description
1 polymer ?
#
loop_
_entity_poly.entity_id
_entity_poly.type
_entity_poly.pdbx_seq_one_letter_code
_entity_poly.pdbx_strand_id
1 'polypeptide(L)'
;MKRLRSVSIILFVCTAVLVLMLVTLFTIAAKQHFDSREAASRRLSIATTAQLFVVADEDLRDERGAVDAVRHSAGPVGASEMDRIAQLRGRSKAALATLNALLKTENGVLSAPERQRLARLQSRYEAGYAKMADMLRLPGQERAKASVAEWATATNAMITAFENEIIALSLQLSGIDSFIDEMMKAGNIAMAVRHEAGIDRAVLAAAMARGTPPDEKDHIAFAEMKVAAASPWGVILGAAKNPSFPAPLGKAVQQAQKIYFADQVGEHDAILAQLDKGQRPSLSAAAWTQRSNRGLSAVTNVSQVAFEQAKSHLREQTGLAQRRFISALGLIVVAVSVASLAFLLIFQRVIRPLRILTRAMEAVIDGDMKHVIPMQDRQDEFGQFARTVSLFRDATLERERLKSELLENLGAKEAAEAKSRVKSEFLANMSHELRTPLNAIIGFSDTMRSRLFGPMHARYEEYAALINESGHHLLSLITDILDMSKIEAGKFVLDPQPVDLAESVATCLEMTRRRADETGITLTASVPDGLPMLIADARSVKQILLNLLSNAVKFTPAGGAVSLSAQALGGKLHLAVHDNGIGIPGKTLARIGHAFEQASNDPMRAREGTGLGLALVKSLVEKHGGRLHIESREGVGTTVSVELPFDCAPRIAA
;
A
#
# COMPACT_ATOMS: atom_id res chain seq x y z
N MET A 1 -41.30 12.14 20.72
CA MET A 1 -40.03 12.33 21.46
C MET A 1 -38.90 11.35 21.09
N LYS A 2 -39.11 10.05 20.91
CA LYS A 2 -38.02 9.09 20.55
C LYS A 2 -37.40 9.28 19.16
N ARG A 3 -38.12 9.79 18.15
CA ARG A 3 -37.62 9.93 16.76
C ARG A 3 -36.74 11.16 16.51
N LEU A 4 -36.91 12.27 17.23
CA LEU A 4 -36.04 13.46 17.07
C LEU A 4 -34.67 13.29 17.74
N ARG A 5 -34.54 12.42 18.77
CA ARG A 5 -33.23 11.97 19.28
C ARG A 5 -32.44 11.20 18.22
N SER A 6 -33.12 10.58 17.24
CA SER A 6 -32.46 9.75 16.24
C SER A 6 -31.68 10.57 15.20
N VAL A 7 -32.20 11.69 14.68
CA VAL A 7 -31.53 12.44 13.61
C VAL A 7 -30.24 13.10 14.08
N SER A 8 -30.25 13.74 15.25
CA SER A 8 -29.02 14.32 15.83
C SER A 8 -28.00 13.24 16.19
N ILE A 9 -28.47 12.08 16.67
CA ILE A 9 -27.61 10.93 16.98
C ILE A 9 -27.11 10.29 15.69
N ILE A 10 -27.94 10.13 14.67
CA ILE A 10 -27.55 9.59 13.38
C ILE A 10 -26.52 10.50 12.73
N LEU A 11 -26.74 11.82 12.68
CA LEU A 11 -25.76 12.77 12.11
C LEU A 11 -24.44 12.76 12.90
N PHE A 12 -24.51 12.67 14.22
CA PHE A 12 -23.34 12.53 15.11
C PHE A 12 -22.62 11.22 14.85
N VAL A 13 -23.35 10.10 14.79
CA VAL A 13 -22.78 8.77 14.55
C VAL A 13 -22.19 8.71 13.13
N CYS A 14 -22.88 9.19 12.11
CA CYS A 14 -22.37 9.22 10.73
C CYS A 14 -21.09 10.06 10.62
N THR A 15 -21.05 11.27 11.21
CA THR A 15 -19.83 12.09 11.22
C THR A 15 -18.71 11.44 12.04
N ALA A 16 -19.02 10.86 13.19
CA ALA A 16 -18.06 10.15 14.02
C ALA A 16 -17.50 8.91 13.31
N VAL A 17 -18.34 8.13 12.63
CA VAL A 17 -17.92 6.97 11.83
C VAL A 17 -17.05 7.41 10.66
N LEU A 18 -17.42 8.49 9.96
CA LEU A 18 -16.64 8.98 8.82
C LEU A 18 -15.27 9.53 9.27
N VAL A 19 -15.22 10.23 10.40
CA VAL A 19 -13.97 10.69 11.00
C VAL A 19 -13.13 9.51 11.47
N LEU A 20 -13.72 8.52 12.13
CA LEU A 20 -13.04 7.30 12.58
C LEU A 20 -12.47 6.53 11.38
N MET A 21 -13.25 6.41 10.31
CA MET A 21 -12.83 5.74 9.07
C MET A 21 -11.66 6.46 8.41
N LEU A 22 -11.70 7.79 8.33
CA LEU A 22 -10.60 8.63 7.82
C LEU A 22 -9.35 8.51 8.69
N VAL A 23 -9.49 8.63 10.02
CA VAL A 23 -8.37 8.49 10.96
C VAL A 23 -7.76 7.09 10.86
N THR A 24 -8.59 6.05 10.78
CA THR A 24 -8.11 4.67 10.61
C THR A 24 -7.35 4.50 9.30
N LEU A 25 -7.87 5.02 8.18
CA LEU A 25 -7.22 4.96 6.87
C LEU A 25 -5.85 5.65 6.89
N PHE A 26 -5.79 6.86 7.44
CA PHE A 26 -4.54 7.62 7.54
C PHE A 26 -3.56 6.98 8.52
N THR A 27 -4.05 6.36 9.61
CA THR A 27 -3.20 5.64 10.57
C THR A 27 -2.56 4.42 9.91
N ILE A 28 -3.32 3.67 9.09
CA ILE A 28 -2.80 2.55 8.30
C ILE A 28 -1.73 3.05 7.31
N ALA A 29 -2.00 4.14 6.59
CA ALA A 29 -1.04 4.74 5.66
C ALA A 29 0.22 5.24 6.38
N ALA A 30 0.08 5.90 7.52
CA ALA A 30 1.20 6.36 8.34
C ALA A 30 2.04 5.21 8.88
N LYS A 31 1.39 4.12 9.31
CA LYS A 31 2.08 2.89 9.72
C LYS A 31 2.88 2.30 8.57
N GLN A 32 2.31 2.19 7.39
CA GLN A 32 3.00 1.69 6.19
C GLN A 32 4.23 2.55 5.83
N HIS A 33 4.13 3.87 5.95
CA HIS A 33 5.26 4.78 5.73
C HIS A 33 6.29 4.70 6.85
N PHE A 34 5.87 4.46 8.09
CA PHE A 34 6.77 4.20 9.22
C PHE A 34 7.57 2.92 9.00
N ASP A 35 6.90 1.81 8.65
CA ASP A 35 7.54 0.53 8.36
C ASP A 35 8.52 0.64 7.18
N SER A 36 8.14 1.40 6.14
CA SER A 36 9.00 1.70 4.98
C SER A 36 10.24 2.51 5.37
N ARG A 37 10.09 3.51 6.26
CA ARG A 37 11.19 4.32 6.80
C ARG A 37 12.14 3.46 7.63
N GLU A 38 11.59 2.62 8.51
CA GLU A 38 12.38 1.74 9.36
C GLU A 38 13.18 0.74 8.51
N ALA A 39 12.54 0.13 7.50
CA ALA A 39 13.21 -0.76 6.56
C ALA A 39 14.32 -0.04 5.78
N ALA A 40 14.08 1.18 5.29
CA ALA A 40 15.10 1.98 4.58
C ALA A 40 16.28 2.34 5.51
N SER A 41 15.99 2.75 6.75
CA SER A 41 17.01 3.06 7.76
C SER A 41 17.85 1.83 8.08
N ARG A 42 17.23 0.66 8.27
CA ARG A 42 17.94 -0.60 8.51
C ARG A 42 18.85 -0.97 7.35
N ARG A 43 18.38 -0.82 6.09
CA ARG A 43 19.20 -1.06 4.90
C ARG A 43 20.42 -0.14 4.83
N LEU A 44 20.23 1.12 5.13
CA LEU A 44 21.31 2.11 5.20
C LEU A 44 22.34 1.74 6.28
N SER A 45 21.89 1.28 7.45
CA SER A 45 22.75 0.80 8.52
C SER A 45 23.55 -0.43 8.08
N ILE A 46 22.92 -1.40 7.42
CA ILE A 46 23.59 -2.58 6.85
C ILE A 46 24.70 -2.16 5.87
N ALA A 47 24.39 -1.28 4.91
CA ALA A 47 25.36 -0.79 3.93
C ALA A 47 26.52 -0.03 4.59
N THR A 48 26.22 0.78 5.60
CA THR A 48 27.23 1.51 6.37
C THR A 48 28.14 0.57 7.12
N THR A 49 27.59 -0.46 7.75
CA THR A 49 28.34 -1.49 8.45
C THR A 49 29.22 -2.28 7.50
N ALA A 50 28.68 -2.71 6.35
CA ALA A 50 29.45 -3.44 5.33
C ALA A 50 30.64 -2.60 4.82
N GLN A 51 30.42 -1.31 4.55
CA GLN A 51 31.50 -0.40 4.14
C GLN A 51 32.60 -0.28 5.20
N LEU A 52 32.24 -0.20 6.48
CA LEU A 52 33.22 -0.14 7.55
C LEU A 52 34.03 -1.43 7.68
N PHE A 53 33.41 -2.58 7.43
CA PHE A 53 34.15 -3.85 7.34
C PHE A 53 35.15 -3.84 6.18
N VAL A 54 34.80 -3.32 5.00
CA VAL A 54 35.72 -3.19 3.85
C VAL A 54 36.93 -2.32 4.22
N VAL A 55 36.68 -1.19 4.90
CA VAL A 55 37.77 -0.30 5.35
C VAL A 55 38.66 -0.98 6.39
N ALA A 56 38.07 -1.64 7.37
CA ALA A 56 38.80 -2.35 8.41
C ALA A 56 39.59 -3.54 7.85
N ASP A 57 39.04 -4.27 6.88
CA ASP A 57 39.71 -5.36 6.18
C ASP A 57 40.95 -4.86 5.44
N GLU A 58 40.84 -3.76 4.69
CA GLU A 58 41.98 -3.18 3.96
C GLU A 58 43.07 -2.71 4.92
N ASP A 59 42.72 -1.98 6.00
CA ASP A 59 43.68 -1.51 6.97
C ASP A 59 44.43 -2.68 7.67
N LEU A 60 43.73 -3.78 7.98
CA LEU A 60 44.37 -5.00 8.54
C LEU A 60 45.32 -5.67 7.52
N ARG A 61 44.92 -5.72 6.25
CA ARG A 61 45.76 -6.30 5.18
C ARG A 61 47.00 -5.46 4.92
N ASP A 62 46.86 -4.12 4.95
CA ASP A 62 47.97 -3.19 4.79
C ASP A 62 48.97 -3.31 5.94
N GLU A 63 48.47 -3.35 7.20
CA GLU A 63 49.30 -3.58 8.39
C GLU A 63 50.04 -4.90 8.31
N ARG A 64 49.28 -5.99 7.99
CA ARG A 64 49.87 -7.31 7.83
C ARG A 64 50.94 -7.35 6.74
N GLY A 65 50.65 -6.78 5.56
CA GLY A 65 51.59 -6.73 4.44
C GLY A 65 52.87 -5.98 4.78
N ALA A 66 52.78 -4.89 5.56
CA ALA A 66 53.94 -4.14 6.00
C ALA A 66 54.81 -4.94 6.99
N VAL A 67 54.17 -5.64 7.93
CA VAL A 67 54.89 -6.52 8.89
C VAL A 67 55.56 -7.70 8.18
N ASP A 68 54.87 -8.36 7.25
CA ASP A 68 55.40 -9.47 6.47
C ASP A 68 56.60 -9.05 5.61
N ALA A 69 56.56 -7.84 4.99
CA ALA A 69 57.66 -7.31 4.19
C ALA A 69 58.94 -7.12 5.01
N VAL A 70 58.79 -6.63 6.24
CA VAL A 70 59.90 -6.34 7.11
C VAL A 70 60.44 -7.62 7.80
N ARG A 71 59.58 -8.57 8.05
CA ARG A 71 59.94 -9.84 8.72
C ARG A 71 61.08 -10.57 8.02
N HIS A 72 61.12 -10.58 6.70
CA HIS A 72 62.08 -11.28 5.88
C HIS A 72 63.26 -10.43 5.44
N SER A 73 63.31 -9.16 5.85
CA SER A 73 64.47 -8.31 5.53
C SER A 73 65.72 -8.71 6.34
N ALA A 74 66.87 -8.74 5.68
CA ALA A 74 68.15 -9.19 6.29
C ALA A 74 68.76 -8.17 7.28
N GLY A 75 68.44 -6.86 7.11
CA GLY A 75 68.93 -5.75 7.91
C GLY A 75 68.02 -5.37 9.09
N PRO A 76 68.47 -4.46 9.95
CA PRO A 76 67.61 -3.88 10.96
C PRO A 76 66.44 -3.14 10.28
N VAL A 77 65.29 -3.10 10.95
CA VAL A 77 64.12 -2.35 10.46
C VAL A 77 64.43 -0.85 10.53
N GLY A 78 64.32 -0.16 9.42
CA GLY A 78 64.53 1.29 9.37
C GLY A 78 63.48 2.05 10.15
N ALA A 79 63.85 3.23 10.67
CA ALA A 79 62.93 4.07 11.41
C ALA A 79 61.68 4.40 10.58
N SER A 80 61.84 4.70 9.28
CA SER A 80 60.73 4.97 8.36
C SER A 80 59.76 3.81 8.17
N GLU A 81 60.24 2.55 8.23
CA GLU A 81 59.42 1.35 8.12
C GLU A 81 58.68 1.09 9.43
N MET A 82 59.31 1.32 10.57
CA MET A 82 58.65 1.27 11.88
C MET A 82 57.56 2.32 12.02
N ASP A 83 57.82 3.57 11.60
CA ASP A 83 56.84 4.62 11.58
C ASP A 83 55.66 4.29 10.66
N ARG A 84 55.92 3.69 9.51
CA ARG A 84 54.88 3.23 8.59
C ARG A 84 54.02 2.14 9.23
N ILE A 85 54.61 1.13 9.86
CA ILE A 85 53.87 0.08 10.57
C ILE A 85 53.04 0.69 11.69
N ALA A 86 53.59 1.63 12.46
CA ALA A 86 52.87 2.34 13.52
C ALA A 86 51.67 3.15 12.98
N GLN A 87 51.83 3.83 11.84
CA GLN A 87 50.72 4.56 11.18
C GLN A 87 49.63 3.58 10.71
N LEU A 88 49.99 2.47 10.05
CA LEU A 88 49.04 1.45 9.62
C LEU A 88 48.31 0.83 10.81
N ARG A 89 49.01 0.55 11.89
CA ARG A 89 48.40 0.11 13.16
C ARG A 89 47.40 1.13 13.71
N GLY A 90 47.77 2.41 13.65
CA GLY A 90 46.86 3.52 14.04
C GLY A 90 45.56 3.51 13.22
N ARG A 91 45.67 3.30 11.90
CA ARG A 91 44.52 3.18 11.00
C ARG A 91 43.66 1.95 11.34
N SER A 92 44.25 0.76 11.43
CA SER A 92 43.56 -0.48 11.82
C SER A 92 42.81 -0.31 13.15
N LYS A 93 43.48 0.25 14.17
CA LYS A 93 42.85 0.53 15.46
C LYS A 93 41.70 1.52 15.39
N ALA A 94 41.84 2.58 14.62
CA ALA A 94 40.76 3.58 14.42
C ALA A 94 39.56 2.99 13.67
N ALA A 95 39.82 2.19 12.62
CA ALA A 95 38.76 1.52 11.86
C ALA A 95 38.00 0.52 12.76
N LEU A 96 38.70 -0.30 13.54
CA LEU A 96 38.11 -1.23 14.50
C LEU A 96 37.31 -0.51 15.59
N ALA A 97 37.80 0.61 16.11
CA ALA A 97 37.12 1.40 17.11
C ALA A 97 35.79 1.99 16.52
N THR A 98 35.86 2.51 15.29
CA THR A 98 34.68 3.02 14.58
C THR A 98 33.64 1.93 14.33
N LEU A 99 34.07 0.76 13.86
CA LEU A 99 33.21 -0.40 13.65
C LEU A 99 32.55 -0.82 14.97
N ASN A 100 33.32 -0.98 16.05
CA ASN A 100 32.78 -1.35 17.35
C ASN A 100 31.82 -0.33 17.93
N ALA A 101 32.05 0.97 17.73
CA ALA A 101 31.13 2.01 18.13
C ALA A 101 29.79 1.88 17.40
N LEU A 102 29.81 1.67 16.08
CA LEU A 102 28.62 1.46 15.28
C LEU A 102 27.86 0.19 15.72
N LEU A 103 28.56 -0.92 15.90
CA LEU A 103 27.96 -2.20 16.31
C LEU A 103 27.31 -2.17 17.69
N LYS A 104 27.69 -1.20 18.55
CA LYS A 104 27.03 -0.95 19.84
C LYS A 104 25.74 -0.15 19.70
N THR A 105 25.67 0.77 18.74
CA THR A 105 24.52 1.66 18.54
C THR A 105 23.46 1.05 17.63
N GLU A 106 23.86 0.23 16.69
CA GLU A 106 23.00 -0.36 15.67
C GLU A 106 22.53 -1.77 16.11
N ASN A 107 21.52 -1.79 16.97
CA ASN A 107 20.90 -3.04 17.37
C ASN A 107 20.21 -3.71 16.18
N GLY A 108 20.75 -4.86 15.73
CA GLY A 108 20.09 -5.73 14.77
C GLY A 108 20.74 -5.87 13.39
N VAL A 109 21.87 -5.19 13.13
CA VAL A 109 22.67 -5.45 11.90
C VAL A 109 23.41 -6.78 12.02
N LEU A 110 24.10 -7.00 13.12
CA LEU A 110 24.72 -8.29 13.46
C LEU A 110 24.04 -8.92 14.67
N SER A 111 23.93 -10.23 14.65
CA SER A 111 23.44 -10.99 15.80
C SER A 111 24.40 -10.92 17.00
N ALA A 112 23.90 -11.19 18.20
CA ALA A 112 24.74 -11.20 19.40
C ALA A 112 25.89 -12.22 19.32
N PRO A 113 25.71 -13.46 18.79
CA PRO A 113 26.81 -14.40 18.59
C PRO A 113 27.89 -13.89 17.63
N GLU A 114 27.51 -13.24 16.53
CA GLU A 114 28.46 -12.66 15.55
C GLU A 114 29.29 -11.55 16.20
N ARG A 115 28.68 -10.62 16.91
CA ARG A 115 29.39 -9.59 17.65
C ARG A 115 30.35 -10.16 18.67
N GLN A 116 29.94 -11.20 19.41
CA GLN A 116 30.82 -11.87 20.37
C GLN A 116 31.97 -12.60 19.71
N ARG A 117 31.75 -13.21 18.54
CA ARG A 117 32.79 -13.83 17.72
C ARG A 117 33.85 -12.81 17.30
N LEU A 118 33.41 -11.69 16.73
CA LEU A 118 34.28 -10.59 16.29
C LEU A 118 35.08 -10.01 17.46
N ALA A 119 34.45 -9.77 18.60
CA ALA A 119 35.13 -9.26 19.79
C ALA A 119 36.22 -10.23 20.28
N ARG A 120 35.97 -11.53 20.24
CA ARG A 120 36.99 -12.57 20.59
C ARG A 120 38.16 -12.57 19.61
N LEU A 121 37.88 -12.44 18.30
CA LEU A 121 38.91 -12.37 17.28
C LEU A 121 39.76 -11.11 17.44
N GLN A 122 39.14 -9.95 17.69
CA GLN A 122 39.84 -8.71 17.96
C GLN A 122 40.75 -8.81 19.20
N SER A 123 40.26 -9.39 20.29
CA SER A 123 41.04 -9.60 21.49
C SER A 123 42.31 -10.47 21.23
N ARG A 124 42.18 -11.52 20.42
CA ARG A 124 43.30 -12.34 19.99
C ARG A 124 44.28 -11.58 19.11
N TYR A 125 43.80 -10.79 18.17
CA TYR A 125 44.64 -9.95 17.32
C TYR A 125 45.41 -8.92 18.15
N GLU A 126 44.80 -8.26 19.11
CA GLU A 126 45.42 -7.27 19.99
C GLU A 126 46.45 -7.93 20.93
N ALA A 127 46.14 -9.09 21.48
CA ALA A 127 47.08 -9.86 22.32
C ALA A 127 48.30 -10.33 21.54
N GLY A 128 48.13 -10.75 20.28
CA GLY A 128 49.24 -11.15 19.41
C GLY A 128 50.14 -9.99 18.99
N TYR A 129 49.59 -8.75 18.97
CA TYR A 129 50.31 -7.58 18.50
C TYR A 129 51.55 -7.25 19.36
N ALA A 130 51.49 -7.40 20.68
CA ALA A 130 52.63 -7.12 21.56
C ALA A 130 53.81 -8.00 21.20
N LYS A 131 53.61 -9.30 21.03
CA LYS A 131 54.64 -10.26 20.60
C LYS A 131 55.19 -9.92 19.22
N MET A 132 54.36 -9.53 18.30
CA MET A 132 54.78 -9.09 16.96
C MET A 132 55.60 -7.79 17.03
N ALA A 133 55.21 -6.80 17.83
CA ALA A 133 55.97 -5.57 18.02
C ALA A 133 57.38 -5.80 18.61
N ASP A 134 57.49 -6.72 19.54
CA ASP A 134 58.81 -7.15 20.09
C ASP A 134 59.66 -7.84 19.02
N MET A 135 59.06 -8.68 18.19
CA MET A 135 59.77 -9.31 17.07
C MET A 135 60.37 -8.29 16.10
N LEU A 136 59.64 -7.18 15.80
CA LEU A 136 60.13 -6.14 14.89
C LEU A 136 61.45 -5.47 15.38
N ARG A 137 61.75 -5.53 16.66
CA ARG A 137 62.97 -4.97 17.28
C ARG A 137 64.16 -5.90 17.19
N LEU A 138 63.97 -7.18 16.83
CA LEU A 138 65.04 -8.18 16.75
C LEU A 138 65.94 -7.94 15.52
N PRO A 139 67.24 -8.37 15.56
CA PRO A 139 68.08 -8.44 14.39
C PRO A 139 67.45 -9.30 13.28
N GLY A 140 67.78 -9.04 12.00
CA GLY A 140 67.12 -9.69 10.84
C GLY A 140 67.13 -11.22 10.89
N GLN A 141 68.28 -11.87 11.32
CA GLN A 141 68.31 -13.33 11.41
C GLN A 141 67.47 -13.92 12.54
N GLU A 142 67.40 -13.26 13.69
CA GLU A 142 66.52 -13.64 14.81
C GLU A 142 65.06 -13.35 14.51
N ARG A 143 64.78 -12.22 13.87
CA ARG A 143 63.44 -11.84 13.43
C ARG A 143 62.83 -12.84 12.46
N ALA A 144 63.64 -13.35 11.50
CA ALA A 144 63.16 -14.37 10.56
C ALA A 144 62.81 -15.71 11.27
N LYS A 145 63.45 -16.02 12.40
CA LYS A 145 63.16 -17.20 13.21
C LYS A 145 62.06 -16.99 14.25
N ALA A 146 61.73 -15.72 14.59
CA ALA A 146 60.75 -15.44 15.59
C ALA A 146 59.33 -15.81 15.11
N SER A 147 58.61 -16.50 15.98
CA SER A 147 57.25 -16.92 15.67
C SER A 147 56.26 -15.73 15.82
N VAL A 148 55.68 -15.30 14.72
CA VAL A 148 54.51 -14.39 14.69
C VAL A 148 53.24 -15.14 14.30
N ALA A 149 53.31 -16.48 14.34
CA ALA A 149 52.22 -17.34 13.88
C ALA A 149 50.89 -17.01 14.58
N GLU A 150 50.96 -16.69 15.87
CA GLU A 150 49.77 -16.36 16.67
C GLU A 150 49.11 -15.06 16.18
N TRP A 151 49.87 -14.00 15.98
CA TRP A 151 49.37 -12.73 15.46
C TRP A 151 48.90 -12.86 14.00
N ALA A 152 49.70 -13.52 13.14
CA ALA A 152 49.35 -13.73 11.75
C ALA A 152 48.07 -14.58 11.61
N THR A 153 47.93 -15.63 12.43
CA THR A 153 46.71 -16.46 12.47
C THR A 153 45.50 -15.66 12.95
N ALA A 154 45.66 -14.84 13.99
CA ALA A 154 44.59 -14.00 14.50
C ALA A 154 44.18 -12.93 13.48
N THR A 155 45.14 -12.31 12.80
CA THR A 155 44.89 -11.31 11.74
C THR A 155 44.16 -11.95 10.56
N ASN A 156 44.60 -13.14 10.13
CA ASN A 156 43.92 -13.87 9.05
C ASN A 156 42.50 -14.25 9.44
N ALA A 157 42.28 -14.72 10.66
CA ALA A 157 40.96 -15.08 11.14
C ALA A 157 40.01 -13.86 11.19
N MET A 158 40.53 -12.66 11.51
CA MET A 158 39.78 -11.42 11.45
C MET A 158 39.45 -11.03 10.01
N ILE A 159 40.45 -11.05 9.12
CA ILE A 159 40.24 -10.76 7.70
C ILE A 159 39.15 -11.67 7.12
N THR A 160 39.27 -12.99 7.32
CA THR A 160 38.26 -13.95 6.86
C THR A 160 36.90 -13.71 7.50
N ALA A 161 36.86 -13.34 8.77
CA ALA A 161 35.59 -13.00 9.42
C ALA A 161 34.97 -11.77 8.80
N PHE A 162 35.74 -10.73 8.49
CA PHE A 162 35.24 -9.52 7.84
C PHE A 162 34.76 -9.79 6.43
N GLU A 163 35.49 -10.57 5.62
CA GLU A 163 35.03 -11.00 4.30
C GLU A 163 33.66 -11.71 4.37
N ASN A 164 33.52 -12.64 5.31
CA ASN A 164 32.25 -13.35 5.52
C ASN A 164 31.10 -12.41 5.92
N GLU A 165 31.38 -11.45 6.80
CA GLU A 165 30.39 -10.48 7.21
C GLU A 165 30.01 -9.51 6.05
N ILE A 166 30.98 -9.06 5.25
CA ILE A 166 30.73 -8.25 4.04
C ILE A 166 29.81 -8.99 3.09
N ILE A 167 30.08 -10.27 2.82
CA ILE A 167 29.24 -11.11 1.96
C ILE A 167 27.83 -11.27 2.56
N ALA A 168 27.73 -11.59 3.85
CA ALA A 168 26.46 -11.78 4.53
C ALA A 168 25.60 -10.51 4.53
N LEU A 169 26.22 -9.35 4.79
CA LEU A 169 25.55 -8.05 4.74
C LEU A 169 25.17 -7.66 3.31
N SER A 170 26.00 -7.98 2.32
CA SER A 170 25.67 -7.77 0.90
C SER A 170 24.45 -8.59 0.47
N LEU A 171 24.35 -9.83 0.93
CA LEU A 171 23.18 -10.69 0.67
C LEU A 171 21.90 -10.13 1.30
N GLN A 172 21.98 -9.51 2.49
CA GLN A 172 20.82 -8.84 3.09
C GLN A 172 20.37 -7.60 2.31
N LEU A 173 21.25 -7.01 1.51
CA LEU A 173 20.94 -5.87 0.63
C LEU A 173 20.52 -6.30 -0.77
N SER A 174 20.72 -7.55 -1.16
CA SER A 174 20.34 -8.07 -2.47
C SER A 174 18.83 -8.16 -2.64
N GLY A 175 18.36 -7.91 -3.87
CA GLY A 175 16.93 -7.95 -4.21
C GLY A 175 16.12 -6.70 -3.79
N ILE A 176 16.80 -5.63 -3.37
CA ILE A 176 16.15 -4.36 -3.03
C ILE A 176 15.77 -3.60 -4.29
N ASP A 177 16.75 -3.36 -5.12
CA ASP A 177 16.64 -2.80 -6.46
C ASP A 177 17.88 -3.16 -7.29
N SER A 178 17.78 -3.01 -8.61
CA SER A 178 18.85 -3.38 -9.55
C SER A 178 20.14 -2.58 -9.33
N PHE A 179 20.03 -1.32 -8.87
CA PHE A 179 21.19 -0.49 -8.59
C PHE A 179 22.00 -1.04 -7.40
N ILE A 180 21.31 -1.36 -6.30
CA ILE A 180 21.94 -1.95 -5.11
C ILE A 180 22.57 -3.30 -5.45
N ASP A 181 21.85 -4.14 -6.20
CA ASP A 181 22.36 -5.46 -6.63
C ASP A 181 23.64 -5.32 -7.45
N GLU A 182 23.69 -4.36 -8.37
CA GLU A 182 24.87 -4.09 -9.18
C GLU A 182 26.06 -3.60 -8.33
N MET A 183 25.79 -2.71 -7.37
CA MET A 183 26.82 -2.21 -6.45
C MET A 183 27.37 -3.32 -5.55
N MET A 184 26.47 -4.13 -4.94
CA MET A 184 26.88 -5.27 -4.11
C MET A 184 27.69 -6.29 -4.90
N LYS A 185 27.27 -6.60 -6.12
CA LYS A 185 27.98 -7.49 -7.03
C LYS A 185 29.38 -6.96 -7.36
N ALA A 186 29.48 -5.68 -7.73
CA ALA A 186 30.76 -5.06 -8.04
C ALA A 186 31.69 -5.04 -6.83
N GLY A 187 31.18 -4.66 -5.65
CA GLY A 187 31.92 -4.63 -4.40
C GLY A 187 32.45 -6.01 -4.00
N ASN A 188 31.61 -7.04 -4.04
CA ASN A 188 31.97 -8.41 -3.67
C ASN A 188 32.99 -9.02 -4.66
N ILE A 189 32.80 -8.77 -5.97
CA ILE A 189 33.77 -9.21 -6.98
C ILE A 189 35.15 -8.56 -6.73
N ALA A 190 35.17 -7.23 -6.47
CA ALA A 190 36.41 -6.53 -6.20
C ALA A 190 37.12 -7.08 -4.94
N MET A 191 36.36 -7.42 -3.89
CA MET A 191 36.92 -8.06 -2.69
C MET A 191 37.49 -9.45 -2.98
N ALA A 192 36.78 -10.27 -3.75
CA ALA A 192 37.26 -11.59 -4.16
C ALA A 192 38.57 -11.48 -4.99
N VAL A 193 38.59 -10.58 -5.98
CA VAL A 193 39.80 -10.29 -6.76
C VAL A 193 40.94 -9.81 -5.86
N ARG A 194 40.66 -8.95 -4.89
CA ARG A 194 41.64 -8.46 -3.92
C ARG A 194 42.19 -9.57 -3.04
N HIS A 195 41.35 -10.54 -2.65
CA HIS A 195 41.78 -11.73 -1.90
C HIS A 195 42.77 -12.56 -2.70
N GLU A 196 42.39 -12.98 -3.91
CA GLU A 196 43.23 -13.80 -4.79
C GLU A 196 44.54 -13.08 -5.15
N ALA A 197 44.47 -11.81 -5.52
CA ALA A 197 45.61 -10.97 -5.81
C ALA A 197 46.56 -10.81 -4.61
N GLY A 198 46.04 -10.84 -3.39
CA GLY A 198 46.83 -10.79 -2.17
C GLY A 198 47.60 -12.09 -1.91
N ILE A 199 46.99 -13.25 -2.20
CA ILE A 199 47.63 -14.56 -2.10
C ILE A 199 48.72 -14.68 -3.16
N ASP A 200 48.39 -14.34 -4.43
CA ASP A 200 49.32 -14.32 -5.56
C ASP A 200 50.57 -13.51 -5.23
N ARG A 201 50.40 -12.29 -4.74
CA ARG A 201 51.49 -11.43 -4.28
C ARG A 201 52.35 -12.10 -3.22
N ALA A 202 51.75 -12.77 -2.24
CA ALA A 202 52.47 -13.40 -1.12
C ALA A 202 53.27 -14.62 -1.58
N VAL A 203 52.71 -15.44 -2.48
CA VAL A 203 53.39 -16.59 -3.07
C VAL A 203 54.60 -16.12 -3.89
N LEU A 204 54.45 -15.08 -4.74
CA LEU A 204 55.58 -14.54 -5.50
C LEU A 204 56.64 -13.92 -4.59
N ALA A 205 56.27 -13.15 -3.59
CA ALA A 205 57.19 -12.56 -2.62
C ALA A 205 58.00 -13.66 -1.87
N ALA A 206 57.35 -14.77 -1.50
CA ALA A 206 58.02 -15.91 -0.88
C ALA A 206 58.99 -16.60 -1.85
N ALA A 207 58.63 -16.77 -3.12
CA ALA A 207 59.52 -17.30 -4.16
C ALA A 207 60.75 -16.39 -4.37
N MET A 208 60.55 -15.09 -4.47
CA MET A 208 61.61 -14.09 -4.57
C MET A 208 62.56 -14.14 -3.34
N ALA A 209 61.98 -14.28 -2.14
CA ALA A 209 62.77 -14.35 -0.92
C ALA A 209 63.63 -15.64 -0.82
N ARG A 210 63.11 -16.77 -1.31
CA ARG A 210 63.87 -18.04 -1.42
C ARG A 210 65.02 -17.94 -2.41
N GLY A 211 64.88 -17.11 -3.44
CA GLY A 211 65.83 -16.96 -4.53
C GLY A 211 66.00 -18.24 -5.38
N THR A 212 64.99 -19.10 -5.35
CA THR A 212 64.93 -20.35 -6.15
C THR A 212 63.73 -20.24 -7.11
N PRO A 213 63.84 -20.88 -8.30
CA PRO A 213 62.67 -20.94 -9.20
C PRO A 213 61.41 -21.46 -8.46
N PRO A 214 60.25 -20.93 -8.76
CA PRO A 214 58.99 -21.49 -8.28
C PRO A 214 58.84 -22.94 -8.71
N ASP A 215 58.23 -23.78 -7.87
CA ASP A 215 57.95 -25.16 -8.22
C ASP A 215 56.67 -25.27 -9.08
N GLU A 216 56.38 -26.48 -9.57
CA GLU A 216 55.16 -26.72 -10.40
C GLU A 216 53.88 -26.37 -9.65
N LYS A 217 53.85 -26.56 -8.34
CA LYS A 217 52.71 -26.23 -7.49
C LYS A 217 52.53 -24.71 -7.38
N ASP A 218 53.63 -23.95 -7.24
CA ASP A 218 53.58 -22.48 -7.25
C ASP A 218 53.04 -21.98 -8.61
N HIS A 219 53.48 -22.55 -9.75
CA HIS A 219 53.02 -22.18 -11.09
C HIS A 219 51.51 -22.46 -11.30
N ILE A 220 51.06 -23.64 -10.84
CA ILE A 220 49.61 -23.96 -10.89
C ILE A 220 48.83 -22.94 -10.05
N ALA A 221 49.30 -22.65 -8.83
CA ALA A 221 48.64 -21.66 -7.98
C ALA A 221 48.60 -20.26 -8.62
N PHE A 222 49.67 -19.79 -9.26
CA PHE A 222 49.65 -18.51 -9.99
C PHE A 222 48.64 -18.49 -11.16
N ALA A 223 48.58 -19.60 -11.92
CA ALA A 223 47.63 -19.70 -13.03
C ALA A 223 46.18 -19.70 -12.52
N GLU A 224 45.88 -20.46 -11.48
CA GLU A 224 44.54 -20.52 -10.84
C GLU A 224 44.14 -19.17 -10.28
N MET A 225 45.01 -18.49 -9.52
CA MET A 225 44.73 -17.17 -8.94
C MET A 225 44.54 -16.10 -10.02
N LYS A 226 45.35 -16.15 -11.11
CA LYS A 226 45.18 -15.22 -12.25
C LYS A 226 43.82 -15.38 -12.90
N VAL A 227 43.36 -16.62 -13.11
CA VAL A 227 42.02 -16.90 -13.66
C VAL A 227 40.92 -16.49 -12.68
N ALA A 228 41.07 -16.83 -11.40
CA ALA A 228 40.14 -16.50 -10.34
C ALA A 228 39.95 -14.97 -10.16
N ALA A 229 41.01 -14.20 -10.43
CA ALA A 229 40.91 -12.74 -10.42
C ALA A 229 40.32 -12.17 -11.74
N ALA A 230 40.79 -12.65 -12.90
CA ALA A 230 40.47 -12.07 -14.20
C ALA A 230 39.02 -12.36 -14.62
N SER A 231 38.50 -13.56 -14.38
CA SER A 231 37.17 -13.98 -14.83
C SER A 231 36.05 -13.17 -14.17
N PRO A 232 35.97 -13.03 -12.84
CA PRO A 232 34.96 -12.18 -12.20
C PRO A 232 35.14 -10.71 -12.54
N TRP A 233 36.37 -10.23 -12.70
CA TRP A 233 36.66 -8.85 -13.07
C TRP A 233 36.05 -8.47 -14.44
N GLY A 234 36.07 -9.40 -15.39
CA GLY A 234 35.41 -9.21 -16.70
C GLY A 234 33.95 -8.83 -16.60
N VAL A 235 33.25 -9.30 -15.57
CA VAL A 235 31.84 -8.93 -15.31
C VAL A 235 31.72 -7.45 -14.93
N ILE A 236 32.60 -6.94 -14.07
CA ILE A 236 32.61 -5.52 -13.69
C ILE A 236 32.97 -4.65 -14.89
N LEU A 237 33.96 -5.04 -15.68
CA LEU A 237 34.35 -4.33 -16.90
C LEU A 237 33.20 -4.29 -17.91
N GLY A 238 32.43 -5.35 -18.04
CA GLY A 238 31.23 -5.41 -18.86
C GLY A 238 30.17 -4.42 -18.38
N ALA A 239 29.89 -4.44 -17.09
CA ALA A 239 28.95 -3.53 -16.45
C ALA A 239 29.37 -2.06 -16.58
N ALA A 240 30.67 -1.77 -16.44
CA ALA A 240 31.21 -0.41 -16.55
C ALA A 240 31.08 0.23 -17.94
N LYS A 241 30.71 -0.54 -18.97
CA LYS A 241 30.38 -0.02 -20.32
C LYS A 241 28.96 0.51 -20.41
N ASN A 242 28.10 0.19 -19.44
CA ASN A 242 26.73 0.67 -19.40
C ASN A 242 26.70 2.17 -19.02
N PRO A 243 26.03 3.04 -19.78
CA PRO A 243 25.90 4.46 -19.45
C PRO A 243 25.24 4.73 -18.09
N SER A 244 24.43 3.80 -17.58
CA SER A 244 23.81 3.90 -16.25
C SER A 244 24.75 3.54 -15.11
N PHE A 245 25.93 3.00 -15.40
CA PHE A 245 26.93 2.64 -14.38
C PHE A 245 27.47 3.90 -13.71
N PRO A 246 27.55 3.97 -12.36
CA PRO A 246 27.98 5.17 -11.66
C PRO A 246 29.36 5.64 -12.08
N ALA A 247 29.46 6.89 -12.52
CA ALA A 247 30.72 7.47 -13.00
C ALA A 247 31.89 7.37 -11.99
N PRO A 248 31.69 7.56 -10.66
CA PRO A 248 32.75 7.35 -9.68
C PRO A 248 33.26 5.90 -9.66
N LEU A 249 32.34 4.93 -9.75
CA LEU A 249 32.70 3.51 -9.78
C LEU A 249 33.38 3.15 -11.09
N GLY A 250 32.90 3.66 -12.23
CA GLY A 250 33.56 3.48 -13.52
C GLY A 250 34.99 3.98 -13.54
N LYS A 251 35.27 5.14 -12.93
CA LYS A 251 36.64 5.66 -12.77
C LYS A 251 37.51 4.75 -11.91
N ALA A 252 37.00 4.25 -10.79
CA ALA A 252 37.72 3.32 -9.92
C ALA A 252 38.05 2.01 -10.65
N VAL A 253 37.10 1.47 -11.41
CA VAL A 253 37.29 0.26 -12.24
C VAL A 253 38.37 0.49 -13.29
N GLN A 254 38.34 1.60 -14.02
CA GLN A 254 39.37 1.93 -15.02
C GLN A 254 40.75 2.09 -14.38
N GLN A 255 40.82 2.72 -13.21
CA GLN A 255 42.08 2.87 -12.46
C GLN A 255 42.63 1.53 -12.00
N ALA A 256 41.78 0.66 -11.45
CA ALA A 256 42.17 -0.69 -11.06
C ALA A 256 42.59 -1.53 -12.26
N GLN A 257 41.87 -1.43 -13.38
CA GLN A 257 42.23 -2.09 -14.64
C GLN A 257 43.63 -1.70 -15.11
N LYS A 258 43.97 -0.41 -15.02
CA LYS A 258 45.31 0.08 -15.42
C LYS A 258 46.38 -0.37 -14.42
N ILE A 259 46.22 -0.07 -13.13
CA ILE A 259 47.27 -0.21 -12.13
C ILE A 259 47.49 -1.68 -11.79
N TYR A 260 46.41 -2.46 -11.59
CA TYR A 260 46.55 -3.87 -11.21
C TYR A 260 46.65 -4.78 -12.44
N PHE A 261 45.66 -4.80 -13.31
CA PHE A 261 45.59 -5.79 -14.38
C PHE A 261 46.56 -5.52 -15.54
N ALA A 262 46.91 -4.26 -15.84
CA ALA A 262 47.89 -3.96 -16.89
C ALA A 262 49.32 -3.86 -16.31
N ASP A 263 49.54 -2.97 -15.35
CA ASP A 263 50.90 -2.67 -14.89
C ASP A 263 51.45 -3.75 -13.93
N GLN A 264 50.70 -4.06 -12.85
CA GLN A 264 51.20 -4.97 -11.80
C GLN A 264 51.23 -6.43 -12.26
N VAL A 265 50.22 -6.93 -12.98
CA VAL A 265 50.21 -8.30 -13.51
C VAL A 265 51.34 -8.46 -14.53
N GLY A 266 51.61 -7.44 -15.36
CA GLY A 266 52.73 -7.45 -16.29
C GLY A 266 54.10 -7.50 -15.56
N GLU A 267 54.23 -6.75 -14.46
CA GLU A 267 55.43 -6.78 -13.62
C GLU A 267 55.59 -8.12 -12.91
N HIS A 268 54.50 -8.71 -12.38
CA HIS A 268 54.47 -10.07 -11.80
C HIS A 268 54.99 -11.11 -12.81
N ASP A 269 54.43 -11.11 -14.04
CA ASP A 269 54.82 -12.06 -15.07
C ASP A 269 56.31 -11.88 -15.45
N ALA A 270 56.83 -10.64 -15.49
CA ALA A 270 58.22 -10.37 -15.75
C ALA A 270 59.16 -10.87 -14.61
N ILE A 271 58.77 -10.73 -13.36
CA ILE A 271 59.50 -11.24 -12.20
C ILE A 271 59.49 -12.78 -12.23
N LEU A 272 58.36 -13.40 -12.48
CA LEU A 272 58.19 -14.84 -12.57
C LEU A 272 59.10 -15.42 -13.65
N ALA A 273 59.12 -14.82 -14.85
CA ALA A 273 59.99 -15.23 -15.95
C ALA A 273 61.49 -15.10 -15.66
N GLN A 274 61.91 -14.16 -14.77
CA GLN A 274 63.29 -14.07 -14.28
C GLN A 274 63.62 -15.21 -13.30
N LEU A 275 62.70 -15.49 -12.36
CA LEU A 275 62.86 -16.58 -11.40
C LEU A 275 62.98 -17.95 -12.09
N ASP A 276 62.15 -18.20 -13.12
CA ASP A 276 62.13 -19.43 -13.91
C ASP A 276 63.48 -19.67 -14.65
N LYS A 277 64.15 -18.58 -15.03
CA LYS A 277 65.49 -18.63 -15.62
C LYS A 277 66.59 -18.74 -14.61
N GLY A 278 66.29 -18.88 -13.28
CA GLY A 278 67.25 -18.88 -12.20
C GLY A 278 67.95 -17.54 -11.96
N GLN A 279 67.38 -16.45 -12.52
CA GLN A 279 67.89 -15.09 -12.36
C GLN A 279 67.30 -14.45 -11.10
N ARG A 280 68.11 -13.71 -10.36
CA ARG A 280 67.57 -12.90 -9.25
C ARG A 280 66.88 -11.65 -9.79
N PRO A 281 65.62 -11.45 -9.45
CA PRO A 281 64.94 -10.21 -9.83
C PRO A 281 65.68 -8.98 -9.28
N SER A 282 65.67 -7.89 -10.03
CA SER A 282 66.25 -6.60 -9.62
C SER A 282 65.52 -5.99 -8.43
N LEU A 283 64.25 -6.34 -8.26
CA LEU A 283 63.38 -5.89 -7.18
C LEU A 283 63.47 -6.89 -6.00
N SER A 284 63.64 -6.41 -4.78
CA SER A 284 63.55 -7.27 -3.59
C SER A 284 62.11 -7.68 -3.30
N ALA A 285 61.89 -8.79 -2.60
CA ALA A 285 60.56 -9.24 -2.15
C ALA A 285 59.81 -8.16 -1.32
N ALA A 286 60.52 -7.42 -0.48
CA ALA A 286 59.96 -6.31 0.29
C ALA A 286 59.52 -5.16 -0.61
N ALA A 287 60.36 -4.77 -1.59
CA ALA A 287 60.02 -3.73 -2.55
C ALA A 287 58.88 -4.15 -3.46
N TRP A 288 58.80 -5.40 -3.89
CA TRP A 288 57.63 -5.96 -4.58
C TRP A 288 56.34 -5.84 -3.77
N THR A 289 56.38 -6.30 -2.51
CA THR A 289 55.24 -6.22 -1.61
C THR A 289 54.76 -4.77 -1.42
N GLN A 290 55.69 -3.83 -1.30
CA GLN A 290 55.37 -2.41 -1.17
C GLN A 290 54.76 -1.84 -2.45
N ARG A 291 55.32 -2.18 -3.62
CA ARG A 291 54.91 -1.67 -4.93
C ARG A 291 53.53 -2.22 -5.35
N SER A 292 53.32 -3.53 -5.10
CA SER A 292 52.07 -4.20 -5.41
C SER A 292 50.89 -3.74 -4.54
N ASN A 293 51.13 -3.12 -3.38
CA ASN A 293 50.05 -2.52 -2.60
C ASN A 293 49.24 -1.50 -3.38
N ARG A 294 49.85 -0.73 -4.33
CA ARG A 294 49.11 0.26 -5.14
C ARG A 294 48.04 -0.40 -5.99
N GLY A 295 48.33 -1.54 -6.62
CA GLY A 295 47.35 -2.27 -7.41
C GLY A 295 46.29 -2.91 -6.56
N LEU A 296 46.69 -3.52 -5.42
CA LEU A 296 45.74 -4.11 -4.49
C LEU A 296 44.76 -3.06 -3.91
N SER A 297 45.30 -1.91 -3.49
CA SER A 297 44.44 -0.79 -3.00
C SER A 297 43.58 -0.21 -4.11
N ALA A 298 44.03 -0.19 -5.39
CA ALA A 298 43.19 0.22 -6.48
C ALA A 298 41.98 -0.72 -6.70
N VAL A 299 42.18 -2.02 -6.52
CA VAL A 299 41.11 -3.03 -6.55
C VAL A 299 40.17 -2.85 -5.36
N THR A 300 40.68 -2.70 -4.14
CA THR A 300 39.85 -2.44 -2.95
C THR A 300 39.05 -1.16 -3.07
N ASN A 301 39.63 -0.11 -3.67
CA ASN A 301 38.93 1.15 -3.90
C ASN A 301 37.64 0.95 -4.73
N VAL A 302 37.62 -0.02 -5.66
CA VAL A 302 36.39 -0.34 -6.40
C VAL A 302 35.29 -0.82 -5.46
N SER A 303 35.63 -1.70 -4.50
CA SER A 303 34.69 -2.15 -3.48
C SER A 303 34.23 -0.98 -2.58
N GLN A 304 35.16 -0.15 -2.10
CA GLN A 304 34.83 1.00 -1.26
C GLN A 304 33.89 1.97 -1.98
N VAL A 305 34.17 2.28 -3.25
CA VAL A 305 33.31 3.16 -4.07
C VAL A 305 31.95 2.51 -4.33
N ALA A 306 31.90 1.22 -4.61
CA ALA A 306 30.63 0.50 -4.81
C ALA A 306 29.74 0.58 -3.56
N PHE A 307 30.28 0.29 -2.37
CA PHE A 307 29.54 0.42 -1.12
C PHE A 307 29.16 1.88 -0.80
N GLU A 308 30.01 2.86 -1.12
CA GLU A 308 29.66 4.28 -0.94
C GLU A 308 28.53 4.71 -1.89
N GLN A 309 28.53 4.25 -3.15
CA GLN A 309 27.42 4.52 -4.08
C GLN A 309 26.12 3.86 -3.59
N ALA A 310 26.17 2.62 -3.13
CA ALA A 310 25.03 1.94 -2.53
C ALA A 310 24.51 2.71 -1.30
N LYS A 311 25.39 3.12 -0.41
CA LYS A 311 25.07 3.91 0.79
C LYS A 311 24.45 5.26 0.43
N SER A 312 25.00 5.96 -0.58
CA SER A 312 24.46 7.24 -1.06
C SER A 312 23.03 7.06 -1.58
N HIS A 313 22.80 6.04 -2.39
CA HIS A 313 21.47 5.71 -2.91
C HIS A 313 20.48 5.36 -1.78
N LEU A 314 20.90 4.55 -0.81
CA LEU A 314 20.07 4.20 0.35
C LEU A 314 19.80 5.40 1.26
N ARG A 315 20.73 6.36 1.37
CA ARG A 315 20.49 7.64 2.07
C ARG A 315 19.40 8.45 1.40
N GLU A 316 19.44 8.54 0.08
CA GLU A 316 18.39 9.22 -0.69
C GLU A 316 17.04 8.54 -0.49
N GLN A 317 16.96 7.22 -0.62
CA GLN A 317 15.75 6.44 -0.36
C GLN A 317 15.23 6.64 1.08
N THR A 318 16.15 6.64 2.06
CA THR A 318 15.79 6.90 3.47
C THR A 318 15.25 8.31 3.65
N GLY A 319 15.84 9.31 2.99
CA GLY A 319 15.34 10.69 2.98
C GLY A 319 13.95 10.81 2.36
N LEU A 320 13.70 10.13 1.25
CA LEU A 320 12.38 10.07 0.62
C LEU A 320 11.34 9.39 1.52
N ALA A 321 11.70 8.26 2.13
CA ALA A 321 10.82 7.54 3.06
C ALA A 321 10.49 8.40 4.29
N GLN A 322 11.48 9.12 4.83
CA GLN A 322 11.30 10.08 5.92
C GLN A 322 10.33 11.21 5.54
N ARG A 323 10.50 11.80 4.36
CA ARG A 323 9.61 12.88 3.86
C ARG A 323 8.18 12.36 3.70
N ARG A 324 8.00 11.17 3.12
CA ARG A 324 6.67 10.52 2.97
C ARG A 324 6.01 10.27 4.32
N PHE A 325 6.77 9.80 5.29
CA PHE A 325 6.27 9.60 6.66
C PHE A 325 5.83 10.92 7.31
N ILE A 326 6.66 11.97 7.23
CA ILE A 326 6.34 13.30 7.79
C ILE A 326 5.12 13.90 7.09
N SER A 327 5.03 13.77 5.75
CA SER A 327 3.85 14.27 5.02
C SER A 327 2.57 13.49 5.38
N ALA A 328 2.67 12.18 5.61
CA ALA A 328 1.53 11.39 6.08
C ALA A 328 1.05 11.83 7.48
N LEU A 329 1.99 12.10 8.40
CA LEU A 329 1.65 12.67 9.72
C LEU A 329 1.00 14.05 9.58
N GLY A 330 1.54 14.90 8.70
CA GLY A 330 0.95 16.23 8.41
C GLY A 330 -0.49 16.10 7.89
N LEU A 331 -0.74 15.16 6.99
CA LEU A 331 -2.09 14.90 6.46
C LEU A 331 -3.05 14.41 7.56
N ILE A 332 -2.58 13.59 8.51
CA ILE A 332 -3.39 13.18 9.67
C ILE A 332 -3.79 14.40 10.49
N VAL A 333 -2.83 15.28 10.80
CA VAL A 333 -3.10 16.51 11.57
C VAL A 333 -4.11 17.39 10.84
N VAL A 334 -3.93 17.59 9.53
CA VAL A 334 -4.88 18.36 8.72
C VAL A 334 -6.26 17.71 8.71
N ALA A 335 -6.32 16.40 8.49
CA ALA A 335 -7.59 15.67 8.46
C ALA A 335 -8.33 15.75 9.80
N VAL A 336 -7.62 15.55 10.91
CA VAL A 336 -8.20 15.68 12.27
C VAL A 336 -8.65 17.12 12.54
N SER A 337 -7.86 18.11 12.10
CA SER A 337 -8.22 19.53 12.26
C SER A 337 -9.46 19.89 11.47
N VAL A 338 -9.52 19.48 10.20
CA VAL A 338 -10.70 19.68 9.33
C VAL A 338 -11.92 18.97 9.89
N ALA A 339 -11.77 17.72 10.34
CA ALA A 339 -12.85 16.95 10.96
C ALA A 339 -13.34 17.61 12.25
N SER A 340 -12.43 18.08 13.09
CA SER A 340 -12.76 18.79 14.34
C SER A 340 -13.47 20.11 14.05
N LEU A 341 -12.99 20.86 13.06
CA LEU A 341 -13.64 22.11 12.63
C LEU A 341 -15.05 21.85 12.06
N ALA A 342 -15.16 20.85 11.17
CA ALA A 342 -16.45 20.45 10.63
C ALA A 342 -17.43 20.00 11.72
N PHE A 343 -16.95 19.20 12.67
CA PHE A 343 -17.72 18.79 13.84
C PHE A 343 -18.19 20.01 14.67
N LEU A 344 -17.29 20.94 14.93
CA LEU A 344 -17.56 22.15 15.71
C LEU A 344 -18.59 23.05 15.00
N LEU A 345 -18.47 23.18 13.67
CA LEU A 345 -19.42 23.91 12.83
C LEU A 345 -20.80 23.25 12.82
N ILE A 346 -20.85 21.93 12.65
CA ILE A 346 -22.12 21.18 12.69
C ILE A 346 -22.74 21.29 14.07
N PHE A 347 -21.93 21.15 15.13
CA PHE A 347 -22.43 21.26 16.49
C PHE A 347 -22.99 22.65 16.79
N GLN A 348 -22.26 23.70 16.43
CA GLN A 348 -22.68 25.10 16.70
C GLN A 348 -23.81 25.57 15.79
N ARG A 349 -23.72 25.22 14.50
CA ARG A 349 -24.69 25.73 13.52
C ARG A 349 -25.95 24.89 13.35
N VAL A 350 -25.87 23.59 13.64
CA VAL A 350 -27.00 22.68 13.40
C VAL A 350 -27.51 22.07 14.71
N ILE A 351 -26.64 21.35 15.45
CA ILE A 351 -27.12 20.56 16.62
C ILE A 351 -27.59 21.47 17.74
N ARG A 352 -26.81 22.48 18.08
CA ARG A 352 -27.16 23.40 19.19
C ARG A 352 -28.44 24.19 18.89
N PRO A 353 -28.58 24.86 17.73
CA PRO A 353 -29.83 25.54 17.36
C PRO A 353 -31.04 24.61 17.33
N LEU A 354 -30.87 23.41 16.73
CA LEU A 354 -31.96 22.43 16.66
C LEU A 354 -32.47 22.03 18.05
N ARG A 355 -31.53 21.75 18.99
CA ARG A 355 -31.90 21.41 20.38
C ARG A 355 -32.63 22.56 21.09
N ILE A 356 -32.19 23.77 20.87
CA ILE A 356 -32.79 24.94 21.50
C ILE A 356 -34.20 25.14 20.97
N LEU A 357 -34.38 25.06 19.64
CA LEU A 357 -35.70 25.23 19.01
C LEU A 357 -36.65 24.07 19.32
N THR A 358 -36.12 22.83 19.41
CA THR A 358 -36.92 21.68 19.84
C THR A 358 -37.47 21.87 21.26
N ARG A 359 -36.61 22.33 22.20
CA ARG A 359 -37.04 22.61 23.59
C ARG A 359 -38.06 23.75 23.65
N ALA A 360 -37.84 24.81 22.84
CA ALA A 360 -38.79 25.89 22.75
C ALA A 360 -40.16 25.43 22.20
N MET A 361 -40.13 24.52 21.22
CA MET A 361 -41.34 23.93 20.66
C MET A 361 -42.03 22.98 21.66
N GLU A 362 -41.25 22.15 22.41
CA GLU A 362 -41.78 21.32 23.49
C GLU A 362 -42.45 22.17 24.55
N ALA A 363 -41.84 23.27 25.00
CA ALA A 363 -42.41 24.20 25.94
C ALA A 363 -43.75 24.80 25.46
N VAL A 364 -43.82 25.19 24.17
CA VAL A 364 -45.08 25.69 23.56
C VAL A 364 -46.14 24.60 23.49
N ILE A 365 -45.74 23.35 23.17
CA ILE A 365 -46.67 22.20 23.13
C ILE A 365 -47.19 21.85 24.53
N ASP A 366 -46.33 21.95 25.54
CA ASP A 366 -46.70 21.69 26.94
C ASP A 366 -47.53 22.83 27.57
N GLY A 367 -47.85 23.87 26.79
CA GLY A 367 -48.75 24.95 27.19
C GLY A 367 -48.05 26.18 27.78
N ASP A 368 -46.71 26.23 27.79
CA ASP A 368 -45.95 27.42 28.18
C ASP A 368 -45.93 28.45 27.05
N MET A 369 -47.04 29.12 26.84
CA MET A 369 -47.22 30.16 25.81
C MET A 369 -46.42 31.45 26.10
N LYS A 370 -45.83 31.58 27.27
CA LYS A 370 -44.95 32.72 27.63
C LYS A 370 -43.51 32.46 27.30
N HIS A 371 -43.17 31.23 26.85
CA HIS A 371 -41.81 30.88 26.51
C HIS A 371 -41.29 31.75 25.37
N VAL A 372 -40.14 32.38 25.57
CA VAL A 372 -39.48 33.18 24.54
C VAL A 372 -38.85 32.26 23.49
N ILE A 373 -39.29 32.35 22.24
CA ILE A 373 -38.66 31.58 21.15
C ILE A 373 -37.38 32.26 20.76
N PRO A 374 -36.21 31.61 20.98
CA PRO A 374 -34.92 32.19 20.65
C PRO A 374 -34.65 32.13 19.15
N MET A 375 -33.65 32.89 18.66
CA MET A 375 -33.10 32.83 17.28
C MET A 375 -34.03 33.34 16.17
N GLN A 376 -35.02 34.15 16.48
CA GLN A 376 -35.93 34.73 15.46
C GLN A 376 -35.19 35.69 14.52
N ASP A 377 -34.08 36.30 14.98
CA ASP A 377 -33.27 37.26 14.22
C ASP A 377 -32.36 36.58 13.18
N ARG A 378 -32.25 35.28 13.21
CA ARG A 378 -31.42 34.54 12.23
C ARG A 378 -32.05 34.60 10.83
N GLN A 379 -31.18 34.71 9.83
CA GLN A 379 -31.57 34.81 8.41
C GLN A 379 -31.58 33.43 7.71
N ASP A 380 -31.27 32.33 8.42
CA ASP A 380 -31.21 30.97 7.90
C ASP A 380 -32.50 30.18 8.21
N GLU A 381 -32.48 28.89 7.86
CA GLU A 381 -33.60 27.96 8.03
C GLU A 381 -34.02 27.83 9.50
N PHE A 382 -33.08 27.96 10.44
CA PHE A 382 -33.37 27.92 11.87
C PHE A 382 -34.09 29.19 12.32
N GLY A 383 -33.74 30.35 11.77
CA GLY A 383 -34.46 31.59 12.01
C GLY A 383 -35.84 31.53 11.42
N GLN A 384 -36.00 30.97 10.22
CA GLN A 384 -37.29 30.73 9.60
C GLN A 384 -38.16 29.79 10.46
N PHE A 385 -37.55 28.67 10.95
CA PHE A 385 -38.23 27.75 11.84
C PHE A 385 -38.61 28.40 13.18
N ALA A 386 -37.71 29.22 13.75
CA ALA A 386 -37.98 29.96 14.99
C ALA A 386 -39.16 30.92 14.82
N ARG A 387 -39.20 31.66 13.72
CA ARG A 387 -40.34 32.54 13.37
C ARG A 387 -41.63 31.72 13.15
N THR A 388 -41.56 30.56 12.49
CA THR A 388 -42.70 29.68 12.30
C THR A 388 -43.24 29.15 13.64
N VAL A 389 -42.34 28.75 14.57
CA VAL A 389 -42.75 28.34 15.93
C VAL A 389 -43.35 29.51 16.70
N SER A 390 -42.81 30.73 16.54
CA SER A 390 -43.39 31.93 17.13
C SER A 390 -44.77 32.21 16.57
N LEU A 391 -44.89 32.17 15.23
CA LEU A 391 -46.21 32.32 14.57
C LEU A 391 -47.20 31.23 15.01
N PHE A 392 -46.72 29.99 15.14
CA PHE A 392 -47.57 28.90 15.65
C PHE A 392 -48.00 29.14 17.10
N ARG A 393 -47.09 29.59 17.98
CA ARG A 393 -47.42 29.98 19.36
C ARG A 393 -48.44 31.09 19.37
N ASP A 394 -48.19 32.16 18.58
CA ASP A 394 -49.05 33.34 18.52
C ASP A 394 -50.42 32.98 17.90
N ALA A 395 -50.44 32.14 16.85
CA ALA A 395 -51.69 31.61 16.26
C ALA A 395 -52.43 30.68 17.25
N THR A 396 -51.70 29.95 18.10
CA THR A 396 -52.31 29.07 19.10
C THR A 396 -52.93 29.91 20.23
N LEU A 397 -52.26 30.99 20.67
CA LEU A 397 -52.79 31.98 21.58
C LEU A 397 -54.02 32.66 21.01
N GLU A 398 -53.95 33.10 19.74
CA GLU A 398 -55.08 33.71 19.02
C GLU A 398 -56.23 32.70 18.85
N ARG A 399 -55.90 31.44 18.52
CA ARG A 399 -56.88 30.35 18.41
C ARG A 399 -57.51 30.00 19.75
N GLU A 400 -56.73 29.98 20.83
CA GLU A 400 -57.29 29.79 22.18
C GLU A 400 -58.17 30.96 22.58
N ARG A 401 -57.80 32.18 22.22
CA ARG A 401 -58.60 33.37 22.38
C ARG A 401 -59.87 33.34 21.50
N LEU A 402 -59.70 32.98 20.23
CA LEU A 402 -60.83 32.78 19.30
C LEU A 402 -61.66 31.53 19.66
N LYS A 403 -61.00 30.47 20.23
CA LYS A 403 -61.72 29.28 20.67
C LYS A 403 -62.50 29.53 21.97
N SER A 404 -62.03 30.42 22.83
CA SER A 404 -62.85 30.93 23.95
C SER A 404 -63.98 31.82 23.45
N GLU A 405 -63.80 32.56 22.35
CA GLU A 405 -64.84 33.31 21.64
C GLU A 405 -65.70 32.40 20.73
N LEU A 406 -65.15 31.32 20.19
CA LEU A 406 -65.83 30.43 19.21
C LEU A 406 -66.42 29.17 19.86
N LEU A 407 -66.04 28.85 21.13
CA LEU A 407 -66.80 27.87 21.92
C LEU A 407 -68.20 28.29 22.23
N GLU A 408 -68.50 29.56 21.95
CA GLU A 408 -69.89 30.05 21.83
C GLU A 408 -70.50 29.78 20.48
N ASN A 409 -69.71 29.51 19.39
CA ASN A 409 -70.31 29.27 18.08
C ASN A 409 -69.46 28.20 17.28
N LEU A 410 -70.08 27.04 17.18
CA LEU A 410 -69.94 26.02 16.12
C LEU A 410 -68.59 25.21 15.98
N GLY A 411 -68.77 23.97 16.25
CA GLY A 411 -67.81 22.90 16.00
C GLY A 411 -67.68 22.46 14.53
N ALA A 412 -66.64 21.80 14.33
CA ALA A 412 -66.31 20.85 13.24
C ALA A 412 -66.11 21.38 11.82
N LYS A 413 -64.89 21.47 11.39
CA LYS A 413 -64.35 20.87 10.14
C LYS A 413 -62.93 21.40 9.83
N GLU A 414 -62.10 20.52 9.39
CA GLU A 414 -60.79 20.74 8.74
C GLU A 414 -59.52 20.55 9.57
N ALA A 415 -59.09 19.33 9.66
CA ALA A 415 -57.77 18.99 10.17
C ALA A 415 -57.07 17.84 9.39
N ALA A 416 -57.19 17.75 8.09
CA ALA A 416 -56.62 16.60 7.35
C ALA A 416 -55.55 16.89 6.26
N GLU A 417 -55.40 18.11 5.77
CA GLU A 417 -54.66 18.30 4.49
C GLU A 417 -53.24 18.89 4.57
N ALA A 418 -52.80 19.42 5.71
CA ALA A 418 -51.54 20.14 5.78
C ALA A 418 -50.29 19.25 6.00
N LYS A 419 -50.48 17.98 6.37
CA LYS A 419 -49.37 17.11 6.84
C LYS A 419 -48.55 16.48 5.73
N SER A 420 -49.05 16.44 4.50
CA SER A 420 -48.42 15.70 3.39
C SER A 420 -47.39 16.51 2.59
N ARG A 421 -47.50 17.85 2.57
CA ARG A 421 -46.72 18.69 1.64
C ARG A 421 -45.26 18.90 2.03
N VAL A 422 -44.97 19.04 3.31
CA VAL A 422 -43.62 19.37 3.80
C VAL A 422 -42.65 18.18 3.70
N LYS A 423 -43.17 16.94 3.85
CA LYS A 423 -42.34 15.71 3.81
C LYS A 423 -41.75 15.46 2.42
N SER A 424 -42.51 15.80 1.37
CA SER A 424 -42.11 15.53 -0.02
C SER A 424 -41.06 16.50 -0.56
N GLU A 425 -41.12 17.78 -0.11
CA GLU A 425 -40.19 18.81 -0.57
C GLU A 425 -38.79 18.66 0.06
N PHE A 426 -38.76 18.25 1.32
CA PHE A 426 -37.50 17.93 2.03
C PHE A 426 -36.75 16.76 1.39
N LEU A 427 -37.46 15.68 1.04
CA LEU A 427 -36.85 14.51 0.42
C LEU A 427 -36.32 14.79 -1.00
N ALA A 428 -37.03 15.65 -1.77
CA ALA A 428 -36.59 16.02 -3.12
C ALA A 428 -35.28 16.85 -3.09
N ASN A 429 -35.18 17.80 -2.15
CA ASN A 429 -33.97 18.64 -2.00
C ASN A 429 -32.78 17.85 -1.49
N MET A 430 -32.98 16.96 -0.50
CA MET A 430 -31.92 16.08 0.02
C MET A 430 -31.31 15.18 -1.05
N SER A 431 -32.09 14.77 -2.05
CA SER A 431 -31.55 13.94 -3.13
C SER A 431 -30.58 14.66 -4.03
N HIS A 432 -30.85 15.88 -4.39
CA HIS A 432 -29.98 16.68 -5.23
C HIS A 432 -28.65 16.95 -4.49
N GLU A 433 -28.74 17.25 -3.19
CA GLU A 433 -27.59 17.52 -2.32
C GLU A 433 -26.72 16.28 -2.05
N LEU A 434 -27.29 15.08 -2.07
CA LEU A 434 -26.57 13.83 -1.91
C LEU A 434 -26.00 13.29 -3.22
N ARG A 435 -26.67 13.52 -4.34
CA ARG A 435 -26.23 13.03 -5.67
C ARG A 435 -24.93 13.69 -6.14
N THR A 436 -24.76 14.99 -5.87
CA THR A 436 -23.61 15.77 -6.34
C THR A 436 -22.27 15.28 -5.77
N PRO A 437 -22.08 15.17 -4.43
CA PRO A 437 -20.83 14.63 -3.87
C PRO A 437 -20.62 13.15 -4.23
N LEU A 438 -21.70 12.40 -4.37
CA LEU A 438 -21.61 10.97 -4.70
C LEU A 438 -21.16 10.75 -6.15
N ASN A 439 -21.66 11.56 -7.09
CA ASN A 439 -21.16 11.53 -8.47
C ASN A 439 -19.67 11.93 -8.58
N ALA A 440 -19.21 12.84 -7.71
CA ALA A 440 -17.79 13.18 -7.64
C ALA A 440 -16.95 11.99 -7.13
N ILE A 441 -17.40 11.30 -6.09
CA ILE A 441 -16.74 10.10 -5.56
C ILE A 441 -16.67 9.00 -6.62
N ILE A 442 -17.78 8.74 -7.31
CA ILE A 442 -17.86 7.77 -8.41
C ILE A 442 -16.92 8.18 -9.55
N GLY A 443 -16.97 9.45 -9.97
CA GLY A 443 -16.14 9.96 -11.07
C GLY A 443 -14.64 9.85 -10.79
N PHE A 444 -14.20 10.22 -9.58
CA PHE A 444 -12.79 10.09 -9.21
C PHE A 444 -12.35 8.64 -9.10
N SER A 445 -13.17 7.78 -8.51
CA SER A 445 -12.86 6.34 -8.43
C SER A 445 -12.85 5.66 -9.79
N ASP A 446 -13.71 6.08 -10.72
CA ASP A 446 -13.72 5.59 -12.11
C ASP A 446 -12.48 6.07 -12.89
N THR A 447 -12.08 7.33 -12.70
CA THR A 447 -10.84 7.89 -13.25
C THR A 447 -9.60 7.13 -12.76
N MET A 448 -9.57 6.76 -11.46
CA MET A 448 -8.52 5.92 -10.89
C MET A 448 -8.51 4.52 -11.51
N ARG A 449 -9.68 3.89 -11.60
CA ARG A 449 -9.85 2.55 -12.18
C ARG A 449 -9.47 2.50 -13.67
N SER A 450 -9.77 3.57 -14.41
CA SER A 450 -9.42 3.72 -15.83
C SER A 450 -7.94 4.03 -16.06
N ARG A 451 -7.12 4.19 -15.00
CA ARG A 451 -5.69 4.51 -15.06
C ARG A 451 -5.36 5.75 -15.89
N LEU A 452 -6.24 6.74 -15.91
CA LEU A 452 -6.13 7.92 -16.77
C LEU A 452 -4.84 8.72 -16.53
N PHE A 453 -4.27 8.67 -15.32
CA PHE A 453 -3.05 9.36 -14.91
C PHE A 453 -1.83 8.43 -14.78
N GLY A 454 -1.89 7.23 -15.34
CA GLY A 454 -0.78 6.28 -15.34
C GLY A 454 -1.03 5.00 -14.53
N PRO A 455 -0.07 4.06 -14.54
CA PRO A 455 -0.22 2.78 -13.86
C PRO A 455 -0.26 2.95 -12.34
N MET A 456 -1.16 2.20 -11.70
CA MET A 456 -1.38 2.21 -10.27
C MET A 456 -1.08 0.83 -9.67
N HIS A 457 -0.64 0.78 -8.42
CA HIS A 457 -0.41 -0.49 -7.73
C HIS A 457 -1.72 -1.27 -7.58
N ALA A 458 -1.68 -2.59 -7.78
CA ALA A 458 -2.87 -3.46 -7.82
C ALA A 458 -3.84 -3.28 -6.62
N ARG A 459 -3.31 -3.05 -5.40
CA ARG A 459 -4.14 -2.77 -4.21
C ARG A 459 -4.94 -1.47 -4.31
N TYR A 460 -4.39 -0.42 -4.93
CA TYR A 460 -5.12 0.83 -5.12
C TYR A 460 -6.18 0.72 -6.20
N GLU A 461 -5.97 -0.13 -7.21
CA GLU A 461 -6.99 -0.47 -8.20
C GLU A 461 -8.17 -1.20 -7.55
N GLU A 462 -7.88 -2.14 -6.65
CA GLU A 462 -8.90 -2.83 -5.86
C GLU A 462 -9.70 -1.85 -4.98
N TYR A 463 -9.01 -0.92 -4.29
CA TYR A 463 -9.70 0.10 -3.50
C TYR A 463 -10.51 1.07 -4.35
N ALA A 464 -10.01 1.50 -5.51
CA ALA A 464 -10.75 2.33 -6.45
C ALA A 464 -11.99 1.62 -6.99
N ALA A 465 -11.89 0.31 -7.26
CA ALA A 465 -13.03 -0.52 -7.66
C ALA A 465 -14.08 -0.60 -6.54
N LEU A 466 -13.67 -0.84 -5.30
CA LEU A 466 -14.56 -0.91 -4.13
C LEU A 466 -15.25 0.44 -3.84
N ILE A 467 -14.53 1.55 -3.96
CA ILE A 467 -15.08 2.90 -3.80
C ILE A 467 -16.10 3.18 -4.89
N ASN A 468 -15.79 2.84 -6.13
CA ASN A 468 -16.67 3.02 -7.28
C ASN A 468 -17.97 2.20 -7.12
N GLU A 469 -17.84 0.93 -6.79
CA GLU A 469 -18.97 0.02 -6.55
C GLU A 469 -19.86 0.51 -5.41
N SER A 470 -19.25 0.90 -4.28
CA SER A 470 -19.96 1.44 -3.11
C SER A 470 -20.68 2.75 -3.45
N GLY A 471 -20.03 3.61 -4.24
CA GLY A 471 -20.62 4.86 -4.72
C GLY A 471 -21.83 4.64 -5.61
N HIS A 472 -21.72 3.74 -6.58
CA HIS A 472 -22.86 3.36 -7.44
C HIS A 472 -23.98 2.70 -6.65
N HIS A 473 -23.66 1.86 -5.68
CA HIS A 473 -24.64 1.24 -4.80
C HIS A 473 -25.42 2.31 -4.00
N LEU A 474 -24.72 3.27 -3.39
CA LEU A 474 -25.35 4.34 -2.62
C LEU A 474 -26.21 5.25 -3.51
N LEU A 475 -25.76 5.54 -4.74
CA LEU A 475 -26.52 6.32 -5.70
C LEU A 475 -27.82 5.62 -6.10
N SER A 476 -27.78 4.31 -6.30
CA SER A 476 -28.97 3.48 -6.56
C SER A 476 -29.94 3.56 -5.40
N LEU A 477 -29.48 3.43 -4.15
CA LEU A 477 -30.29 3.50 -2.94
C LEU A 477 -31.04 4.84 -2.81
N ILE A 478 -30.31 5.93 -2.99
CA ILE A 478 -30.90 7.28 -2.94
C ILE A 478 -31.97 7.43 -4.02
N THR A 479 -31.70 6.92 -5.22
CA THR A 479 -32.65 6.97 -6.34
C THR A 479 -33.90 6.16 -6.02
N ASP A 480 -33.77 4.95 -5.50
CA ASP A 480 -34.90 4.09 -5.13
C ASP A 480 -35.78 4.69 -4.03
N ILE A 481 -35.16 5.32 -3.01
CA ILE A 481 -35.89 6.04 -1.94
C ILE A 481 -36.72 7.19 -2.49
N LEU A 482 -36.14 7.91 -3.45
CA LEU A 482 -36.85 9.05 -4.05
C LEU A 482 -37.98 8.64 -4.97
N ASP A 483 -37.75 7.63 -5.79
CA ASP A 483 -38.78 7.15 -6.68
C ASP A 483 -39.94 6.59 -5.86
N MET A 484 -39.66 5.88 -4.77
CA MET A 484 -40.67 5.44 -3.81
C MET A 484 -41.41 6.63 -3.17
N SER A 485 -40.68 7.67 -2.75
CA SER A 485 -41.27 8.86 -2.16
C SER A 485 -42.16 9.64 -3.16
N LYS A 486 -41.75 9.71 -4.43
CA LYS A 486 -42.59 10.32 -5.51
C LYS A 486 -43.83 9.49 -5.78
N ILE A 487 -43.71 8.16 -5.74
CA ILE A 487 -44.87 7.27 -5.94
C ILE A 487 -45.85 7.41 -4.79
N GLU A 488 -45.41 7.42 -3.53
CA GLU A 488 -46.24 7.61 -2.33
C GLU A 488 -46.93 8.99 -2.32
N ALA A 489 -46.23 10.02 -2.79
CA ALA A 489 -46.76 11.36 -2.90
C ALA A 489 -47.70 11.56 -4.12
N GLY A 490 -47.92 10.52 -4.94
CA GLY A 490 -48.72 10.63 -6.16
C GLY A 490 -48.10 11.48 -7.28
N LYS A 491 -46.80 11.83 -7.14
CA LYS A 491 -46.09 12.72 -8.07
C LYS A 491 -45.29 11.96 -9.15
N PHE A 492 -45.31 10.63 -9.13
CA PHE A 492 -44.63 9.80 -10.14
C PHE A 492 -45.51 9.69 -11.38
N VAL A 493 -45.03 10.24 -12.48
CA VAL A 493 -45.72 10.23 -13.79
C VAL A 493 -45.00 9.27 -14.70
N LEU A 494 -45.72 8.32 -15.29
CA LEU A 494 -45.18 7.41 -16.31
C LEU A 494 -45.01 8.16 -17.63
N ASP A 495 -44.01 7.81 -18.42
CA ASP A 495 -43.78 8.24 -19.80
C ASP A 495 -43.92 7.02 -20.75
N PRO A 496 -45.17 6.67 -21.12
CA PRO A 496 -45.41 5.47 -21.92
C PRO A 496 -44.88 5.63 -23.35
N GLN A 497 -44.01 4.72 -23.75
CA GLN A 497 -43.40 4.66 -25.09
C GLN A 497 -43.51 3.23 -25.63
N PRO A 498 -43.40 3.01 -26.94
CA PRO A 498 -43.25 1.67 -27.49
C PRO A 498 -41.96 1.05 -27.02
N VAL A 499 -42.04 -0.08 -26.29
CA VAL A 499 -40.90 -0.80 -25.73
C VAL A 499 -40.79 -2.15 -26.43
N ASP A 500 -39.63 -2.40 -27.04
CA ASP A 500 -39.24 -3.73 -27.46
C ASP A 500 -38.79 -4.52 -26.22
N LEU A 501 -39.62 -5.50 -25.85
CA LEU A 501 -39.34 -6.30 -24.67
C LEU A 501 -38.12 -7.22 -24.87
N ALA A 502 -37.96 -7.76 -26.08
CA ALA A 502 -36.84 -8.68 -26.37
C ALA A 502 -35.50 -7.94 -26.26
N GLU A 503 -35.40 -6.70 -26.80
CA GLU A 503 -34.22 -5.84 -26.64
C GLU A 503 -33.98 -5.46 -25.18
N SER A 504 -35.07 -5.11 -24.47
CA SER A 504 -34.97 -4.73 -23.05
C SER A 504 -34.49 -5.90 -22.18
N VAL A 505 -35.01 -7.10 -22.43
CA VAL A 505 -34.57 -8.33 -21.75
C VAL A 505 -33.12 -8.66 -22.10
N ALA A 506 -32.74 -8.62 -23.38
CA ALA A 506 -31.38 -8.89 -23.81
C ALA A 506 -30.36 -7.95 -23.12
N THR A 507 -30.69 -6.65 -23.07
CA THR A 507 -29.87 -5.63 -22.39
C THR A 507 -29.71 -5.94 -20.90
N CYS A 508 -30.82 -6.26 -20.21
CA CYS A 508 -30.80 -6.55 -18.77
C CYS A 508 -30.05 -7.86 -18.45
N LEU A 509 -30.16 -8.85 -19.32
CA LEU A 509 -29.42 -10.11 -19.19
C LEU A 509 -27.92 -9.89 -19.37
N GLU A 510 -27.50 -9.07 -20.35
CA GLU A 510 -26.09 -8.75 -20.56
C GLU A 510 -25.51 -8.04 -19.34
N MET A 511 -26.23 -7.07 -18.78
CA MET A 511 -25.82 -6.36 -17.55
C MET A 511 -25.70 -7.29 -16.34
N THR A 512 -26.51 -8.34 -16.28
CA THR A 512 -26.56 -9.29 -15.15
C THR A 512 -25.62 -10.48 -15.37
N ARG A 513 -25.26 -10.79 -16.61
CA ARG A 513 -24.46 -11.97 -17.03
C ARG A 513 -23.12 -12.05 -16.32
N ARG A 514 -22.39 -10.93 -16.30
CA ARG A 514 -21.08 -10.90 -15.63
C ARG A 514 -21.17 -11.39 -14.19
N ARG A 515 -22.17 -10.93 -13.44
CA ARG A 515 -22.35 -11.32 -12.04
C ARG A 515 -22.81 -12.77 -11.90
N ALA A 516 -23.61 -13.26 -12.83
CA ALA A 516 -24.02 -14.67 -12.89
C ALA A 516 -22.82 -15.58 -13.19
N ASP A 517 -21.98 -15.21 -14.14
CA ASP A 517 -20.77 -15.94 -14.50
C ASP A 517 -19.74 -15.97 -13.35
N GLU A 518 -19.51 -14.85 -12.68
CA GLU A 518 -18.62 -14.75 -11.51
C GLU A 518 -19.08 -15.65 -10.35
N THR A 519 -20.38 -15.92 -10.25
CA THR A 519 -20.97 -16.78 -9.21
C THR A 519 -21.30 -18.20 -9.72
N GLY A 520 -21.02 -18.51 -10.98
CA GLY A 520 -21.26 -19.81 -11.59
C GLY A 520 -22.75 -20.14 -11.75
N ILE A 521 -23.61 -19.12 -11.93
CA ILE A 521 -25.06 -19.29 -12.10
C ILE A 521 -25.41 -19.33 -13.58
N THR A 522 -26.19 -20.33 -13.98
CA THR A 522 -26.72 -20.45 -15.36
C THR A 522 -27.88 -19.48 -15.54
N LEU A 523 -27.71 -18.48 -16.43
CA LEU A 523 -28.73 -17.50 -16.75
C LEU A 523 -29.34 -17.77 -18.13
N THR A 524 -30.64 -17.98 -18.17
CA THR A 524 -31.39 -18.28 -19.42
C THR A 524 -32.59 -17.36 -19.60
N ALA A 525 -32.97 -17.10 -20.83
CA ALA A 525 -34.20 -16.41 -21.14
C ALA A 525 -34.97 -17.07 -22.27
N SER A 526 -36.30 -17.05 -22.17
CA SER A 526 -37.24 -17.50 -23.16
C SER A 526 -38.25 -16.40 -23.46
N VAL A 527 -37.96 -15.61 -24.48
CA VAL A 527 -38.84 -14.56 -24.99
C VAL A 527 -39.26 -14.98 -26.40
N PRO A 528 -40.55 -15.31 -26.64
CA PRO A 528 -41.03 -15.69 -27.96
C PRO A 528 -40.91 -14.58 -28.99
N ASP A 529 -40.53 -14.92 -30.20
CA ASP A 529 -40.57 -14.00 -31.32
C ASP A 529 -42.02 -13.59 -31.62
N GLY A 530 -42.27 -12.30 -31.81
CA GLY A 530 -43.59 -11.80 -32.18
C GLY A 530 -44.51 -11.40 -31.01
N LEU A 531 -43.98 -11.14 -29.82
CA LEU A 531 -44.74 -10.53 -28.76
C LEU A 531 -45.28 -9.14 -29.22
N PRO A 532 -46.53 -8.78 -28.87
CA PRO A 532 -47.03 -7.45 -29.14
C PRO A 532 -46.15 -6.38 -28.54
N MET A 533 -46.04 -5.20 -29.21
CA MET A 533 -45.32 -4.06 -28.69
C MET A 533 -45.93 -3.62 -27.36
N LEU A 534 -45.10 -3.46 -26.36
CA LEU A 534 -45.51 -2.99 -25.03
C LEU A 534 -45.47 -1.46 -24.99
N ILE A 535 -46.61 -0.81 -24.74
CA ILE A 535 -46.65 0.64 -24.50
C ILE A 535 -46.48 0.87 -23.00
N ALA A 536 -45.29 1.21 -22.58
CA ALA A 536 -44.91 1.36 -21.16
C ALA A 536 -43.80 2.36 -21.00
N ASP A 537 -43.50 2.74 -19.78
CA ASP A 537 -42.29 3.53 -19.47
C ASP A 537 -41.05 2.62 -19.55
N ALA A 538 -40.25 2.86 -20.60
CA ALA A 538 -39.05 2.02 -20.90
C ALA A 538 -38.06 1.97 -19.74
N ARG A 539 -37.90 3.06 -18.98
CA ARG A 539 -37.02 3.14 -17.82
C ARG A 539 -37.56 2.25 -16.69
N SER A 540 -38.85 2.35 -16.42
CA SER A 540 -39.52 1.57 -15.38
C SER A 540 -39.51 0.07 -15.71
N VAL A 541 -39.72 -0.30 -16.98
CA VAL A 541 -39.62 -1.70 -17.42
C VAL A 541 -38.20 -2.26 -17.21
N LYS A 542 -37.16 -1.52 -17.60
CA LYS A 542 -35.76 -1.91 -17.34
C LYS A 542 -35.47 -2.02 -15.85
N GLN A 543 -35.97 -1.11 -15.03
CA GLN A 543 -35.82 -1.14 -13.58
C GLN A 543 -36.50 -2.38 -12.96
N ILE A 544 -37.71 -2.72 -13.42
CA ILE A 544 -38.41 -3.96 -13.01
C ILE A 544 -37.52 -5.18 -13.33
N LEU A 545 -37.06 -5.31 -14.59
CA LEU A 545 -36.24 -6.43 -15.06
C LEU A 545 -34.95 -6.56 -14.26
N LEU A 546 -34.22 -5.46 -14.11
CA LEU A 546 -32.95 -5.46 -13.39
C LEU A 546 -33.11 -5.82 -11.92
N ASN A 547 -34.14 -5.29 -11.25
CA ASN A 547 -34.41 -5.61 -9.86
C ASN A 547 -34.77 -7.10 -9.67
N LEU A 548 -35.55 -7.67 -10.57
CA LEU A 548 -35.93 -9.09 -10.50
C LEU A 548 -34.73 -10.00 -10.80
N LEU A 549 -33.99 -9.73 -11.88
CA LEU A 549 -32.82 -10.52 -12.27
C LEU A 549 -31.69 -10.42 -11.24
N SER A 550 -31.43 -9.20 -10.75
CA SER A 550 -30.39 -8.99 -9.72
C SER A 550 -30.72 -9.73 -8.43
N ASN A 551 -32.00 -9.72 -8.00
CA ASN A 551 -32.44 -10.47 -6.84
C ASN A 551 -32.29 -11.99 -7.05
N ALA A 552 -32.73 -12.50 -8.20
CA ALA A 552 -32.63 -13.91 -8.53
C ALA A 552 -31.16 -14.41 -8.52
N VAL A 553 -30.25 -13.69 -9.19
CA VAL A 553 -28.81 -14.03 -9.19
C VAL A 553 -28.21 -13.92 -7.80
N LYS A 554 -28.60 -12.91 -7.02
CA LYS A 554 -28.07 -12.68 -5.68
C LYS A 554 -28.45 -13.79 -4.70
N PHE A 555 -29.66 -14.33 -4.77
CA PHE A 555 -30.16 -15.31 -3.81
C PHE A 555 -30.04 -16.76 -4.31
N THR A 556 -29.45 -16.97 -5.48
CA THR A 556 -29.12 -18.29 -6.02
C THR A 556 -27.71 -18.69 -5.63
N PRO A 557 -27.49 -19.88 -5.03
CA PRO A 557 -26.16 -20.38 -4.75
C PRO A 557 -25.36 -20.69 -6.03
N ALA A 558 -24.03 -20.77 -5.89
CA ALA A 558 -23.15 -21.16 -6.98
C ALA A 558 -23.57 -22.51 -7.59
N GLY A 559 -23.58 -22.60 -8.91
CA GLY A 559 -24.07 -23.76 -9.67
C GLY A 559 -25.58 -23.83 -9.86
N GLY A 560 -26.32 -22.81 -9.36
CA GLY A 560 -27.76 -22.72 -9.57
C GLY A 560 -28.16 -22.17 -10.95
N ALA A 561 -29.45 -21.98 -11.14
CA ALA A 561 -30.02 -21.51 -12.40
C ALA A 561 -31.07 -20.42 -12.17
N VAL A 562 -31.03 -19.40 -13.03
CA VAL A 562 -32.01 -18.33 -13.11
C VAL A 562 -32.58 -18.31 -14.53
N SER A 563 -33.89 -18.32 -14.65
CA SER A 563 -34.57 -18.25 -15.94
C SER A 563 -35.57 -17.08 -15.97
N LEU A 564 -35.59 -16.37 -17.08
CA LEU A 564 -36.59 -15.36 -17.38
C LEU A 564 -37.47 -15.88 -18.51
N SER A 565 -38.78 -15.80 -18.33
CA SER A 565 -39.74 -16.14 -19.39
C SER A 565 -40.72 -14.98 -19.60
N ALA A 566 -41.11 -14.79 -20.85
CA ALA A 566 -42.15 -13.79 -21.20
C ALA A 566 -43.16 -14.46 -22.15
N GLN A 567 -44.41 -14.17 -21.96
CA GLN A 567 -45.50 -14.68 -22.83
C GLN A 567 -46.68 -13.72 -22.88
N ALA A 568 -47.38 -13.72 -23.98
CA ALA A 568 -48.67 -13.00 -24.12
C ALA A 568 -49.81 -13.94 -23.74
N LEU A 569 -50.55 -13.61 -22.71
CA LEU A 569 -51.67 -14.41 -22.27
C LEU A 569 -52.84 -13.49 -21.85
N GLY A 570 -54.05 -13.74 -22.39
CA GLY A 570 -55.22 -12.96 -22.01
C GLY A 570 -55.14 -11.45 -22.29
N GLY A 571 -54.39 -11.05 -23.33
CA GLY A 571 -54.20 -9.61 -23.66
C GLY A 571 -53.22 -8.89 -22.75
N LYS A 572 -52.46 -9.60 -21.95
CA LYS A 572 -51.41 -9.09 -21.06
C LYS A 572 -50.09 -9.73 -21.33
N LEU A 573 -49.03 -9.03 -21.03
CA LEU A 573 -47.67 -9.55 -20.89
C LEU A 573 -47.55 -10.23 -19.52
N HIS A 574 -47.20 -11.48 -19.54
CA HIS A 574 -46.76 -12.26 -18.37
C HIS A 574 -45.25 -12.42 -18.44
N LEU A 575 -44.54 -11.83 -17.51
CA LEU A 575 -43.11 -11.92 -17.37
C LEU A 575 -42.83 -12.62 -16.04
N ALA A 576 -42.02 -13.68 -16.07
CA ALA A 576 -41.64 -14.42 -14.86
C ALA A 576 -40.12 -14.59 -14.79
N VAL A 577 -39.58 -14.32 -13.63
CA VAL A 577 -38.19 -14.64 -13.27
C VAL A 577 -38.24 -15.76 -12.23
N HIS A 578 -37.62 -16.86 -12.55
CA HIS A 578 -37.54 -18.05 -11.69
C HIS A 578 -36.09 -18.31 -11.33
N ASP A 579 -35.85 -18.59 -10.07
CA ASP A 579 -34.57 -19.03 -9.53
C ASP A 579 -34.75 -20.31 -8.71
N ASN A 580 -33.72 -21.15 -8.69
CA ASN A 580 -33.62 -22.32 -7.80
C ASN A 580 -32.77 -22.01 -6.55
N GLY A 581 -32.89 -20.79 -6.06
CA GLY A 581 -32.14 -20.27 -4.93
C GLY A 581 -32.66 -20.73 -3.57
N ILE A 582 -32.27 -19.96 -2.54
CA ILE A 582 -32.60 -20.29 -1.14
C ILE A 582 -34.10 -20.19 -0.83
N GLY A 583 -34.90 -19.55 -1.69
CA GLY A 583 -36.31 -19.33 -1.46
C GLY A 583 -36.61 -18.36 -0.29
N ILE A 584 -37.89 -18.14 -0.05
CA ILE A 584 -38.39 -17.21 0.97
C ILE A 584 -39.26 -17.96 1.96
N PRO A 585 -39.02 -17.81 3.28
CA PRO A 585 -39.87 -18.43 4.30
C PRO A 585 -41.32 -17.93 4.22
N GLY A 586 -42.29 -18.82 4.31
CA GLY A 586 -43.72 -18.49 4.16
C GLY A 586 -44.22 -17.42 5.12
N LYS A 587 -43.63 -17.32 6.32
CA LYS A 587 -44.00 -16.26 7.31
C LYS A 587 -43.61 -14.84 6.85
N THR A 588 -42.58 -14.72 6.03
CA THR A 588 -42.09 -13.43 5.48
C THR A 588 -42.67 -13.10 4.11
N LEU A 589 -43.17 -14.08 3.39
CA LEU A 589 -43.72 -13.89 2.03
C LEU A 589 -44.83 -12.83 1.97
N ALA A 590 -45.70 -12.78 2.99
CA ALA A 590 -46.79 -11.79 3.08
C ALA A 590 -46.30 -10.34 3.30
N ARG A 591 -45.08 -10.17 3.81
CA ARG A 591 -44.49 -8.84 4.12
C ARG A 591 -43.52 -8.38 3.04
N ILE A 592 -42.95 -9.29 2.28
CA ILE A 592 -42.06 -8.97 1.16
C ILE A 592 -42.83 -8.18 0.10
N GLY A 593 -42.26 -7.07 -0.34
CA GLY A 593 -42.91 -6.09 -1.22
C GLY A 593 -43.39 -4.84 -0.49
N HIS A 594 -43.24 -4.75 0.84
CA HIS A 594 -43.30 -3.49 1.56
C HIS A 594 -41.89 -2.88 1.69
N ALA A 595 -41.83 -1.54 1.67
CA ALA A 595 -40.56 -0.82 1.75
C ALA A 595 -39.81 -1.16 3.03
N PHE A 596 -38.50 -1.44 2.90
CA PHE A 596 -37.55 -1.79 3.97
C PHE A 596 -37.77 -3.17 4.64
N GLU A 597 -38.62 -4.03 4.06
CA GLU A 597 -38.80 -5.41 4.55
C GLU A 597 -37.80 -6.36 3.89
N GLN A 598 -37.21 -7.24 4.70
CA GLN A 598 -36.22 -8.25 4.27
C GLN A 598 -36.60 -9.63 4.77
N ALA A 599 -36.20 -10.66 4.02
CA ALA A 599 -36.56 -12.05 4.33
C ALA A 599 -35.82 -12.65 5.54
N SER A 600 -34.71 -12.09 5.97
CA SER A 600 -33.87 -12.60 7.07
C SER A 600 -33.54 -11.53 8.09
N ASN A 601 -33.63 -11.90 9.39
CA ASN A 601 -33.15 -11.08 10.51
C ASN A 601 -31.68 -11.34 10.84
N ASP A 602 -30.98 -12.18 10.09
CA ASP A 602 -29.55 -12.46 10.28
C ASP A 602 -28.71 -11.26 9.87
N PRO A 603 -27.93 -10.63 10.77
CA PRO A 603 -27.14 -9.42 10.48
C PRO A 603 -26.08 -9.61 9.39
N MET A 604 -25.62 -10.84 9.15
CA MET A 604 -24.66 -11.13 8.09
C MET A 604 -25.32 -11.20 6.71
N ARG A 605 -26.56 -11.68 6.64
CA ARG A 605 -27.35 -11.76 5.39
C ARG A 605 -28.16 -10.50 5.11
N ALA A 606 -28.53 -9.74 6.15
CA ALA A 606 -29.20 -8.43 6.03
C ALA A 606 -28.30 -7.33 5.43
N ARG A 607 -26.97 -7.48 5.46
CA ARG A 607 -26.02 -6.54 4.84
C ARG A 607 -26.09 -6.49 3.31
N GLU A 608 -26.74 -7.42 2.68
CA GLU A 608 -26.73 -7.53 1.21
C GLU A 608 -27.95 -6.89 0.50
N GLY A 609 -28.88 -6.20 1.15
CA GLY A 609 -30.01 -5.59 0.46
C GLY A 609 -30.72 -4.50 1.25
N THR A 610 -31.47 -3.63 0.57
CA THR A 610 -32.14 -2.46 1.13
C THR A 610 -33.60 -2.71 1.49
N GLY A 611 -34.17 -3.80 0.98
CA GLY A 611 -35.60 -4.07 1.09
C GLY A 611 -36.48 -3.12 0.24
N LEU A 612 -35.88 -2.31 -0.64
CA LEU A 612 -36.60 -1.35 -1.49
C LEU A 612 -36.87 -1.89 -2.89
N GLY A 613 -35.99 -2.74 -3.45
CA GLY A 613 -36.08 -3.14 -4.85
C GLY A 613 -37.41 -3.81 -5.21
N LEU A 614 -37.90 -4.75 -4.38
CA LEU A 614 -39.16 -5.42 -4.67
C LEU A 614 -40.40 -4.57 -4.39
N ALA A 615 -40.31 -3.66 -3.39
CA ALA A 615 -41.36 -2.66 -3.14
C ALA A 615 -41.47 -1.67 -4.31
N LEU A 616 -40.34 -1.26 -4.88
CA LEU A 616 -40.31 -0.42 -6.07
C LEU A 616 -40.87 -1.15 -7.28
N VAL A 617 -40.50 -2.42 -7.51
CA VAL A 617 -41.07 -3.27 -8.57
C VAL A 617 -42.60 -3.31 -8.44
N LYS A 618 -43.12 -3.62 -7.24
CA LYS A 618 -44.55 -3.67 -6.98
C LYS A 618 -45.22 -2.36 -7.33
N SER A 619 -44.68 -1.24 -6.85
CA SER A 619 -45.22 0.09 -7.09
C SER A 619 -45.18 0.47 -8.57
N LEU A 620 -44.10 0.18 -9.29
CA LEU A 620 -43.99 0.43 -10.72
C LEU A 620 -44.96 -0.43 -11.52
N VAL A 621 -45.13 -1.69 -11.18
CA VAL A 621 -46.09 -2.63 -11.79
C VAL A 621 -47.52 -2.13 -11.57
N GLU A 622 -47.87 -1.72 -10.34
CA GLU A 622 -49.20 -1.18 -10.00
C GLU A 622 -49.47 0.14 -10.74
N LYS A 623 -48.46 1.02 -10.89
CA LYS A 623 -48.59 2.25 -11.69
C LYS A 623 -48.87 1.99 -13.18
N HIS A 624 -48.35 0.89 -13.72
CA HIS A 624 -48.63 0.43 -15.07
C HIS A 624 -49.98 -0.33 -15.20
N GLY A 625 -50.76 -0.38 -14.12
CA GLY A 625 -52.03 -1.12 -14.11
C GLY A 625 -51.87 -2.65 -14.09
N GLY A 626 -50.69 -3.12 -13.74
CA GLY A 626 -50.31 -4.51 -13.66
C GLY A 626 -50.50 -5.11 -12.26
N ARG A 627 -50.02 -6.34 -12.11
CA ARG A 627 -49.98 -7.08 -10.84
C ARG A 627 -48.63 -7.81 -10.68
N LEU A 628 -48.14 -7.81 -9.46
CA LEU A 628 -46.96 -8.61 -9.06
C LEU A 628 -47.45 -9.81 -8.26
N HIS A 629 -46.93 -11.01 -8.59
CA HIS A 629 -47.19 -12.23 -7.85
C HIS A 629 -45.86 -12.90 -7.50
N ILE A 630 -45.74 -13.46 -6.29
CA ILE A 630 -44.51 -14.07 -5.79
C ILE A 630 -44.88 -15.46 -5.26
N GLU A 631 -44.25 -16.47 -5.83
CA GLU A 631 -44.34 -17.87 -5.36
C GLU A 631 -42.93 -18.30 -4.90
N SER A 632 -42.81 -18.73 -3.67
CA SER A 632 -41.52 -19.13 -3.15
C SER A 632 -41.66 -20.25 -2.12
N ARG A 633 -40.68 -21.13 -2.12
CA ARG A 633 -40.55 -22.19 -1.11
C ARG A 633 -39.10 -22.23 -0.64
N GLU A 634 -38.91 -22.12 0.67
CA GLU A 634 -37.59 -22.16 1.29
C GLU A 634 -36.83 -23.43 0.90
N GLY A 635 -35.59 -23.28 0.48
CA GLY A 635 -34.70 -24.34 0.00
C GLY A 635 -35.00 -24.87 -1.42
N VAL A 636 -36.02 -24.34 -2.13
CA VAL A 636 -36.39 -24.76 -3.47
C VAL A 636 -36.16 -23.68 -4.52
N GLY A 637 -36.49 -22.42 -4.19
CA GLY A 637 -36.35 -21.29 -5.07
C GLY A 637 -37.54 -20.31 -5.04
N THR A 638 -37.47 -19.31 -5.89
CA THR A 638 -38.48 -18.25 -6.00
C THR A 638 -38.90 -18.05 -7.47
N THR A 639 -40.17 -17.78 -7.68
CA THR A 639 -40.71 -17.29 -8.94
C THR A 639 -41.41 -15.98 -8.68
N VAL A 640 -40.95 -14.93 -9.33
CA VAL A 640 -41.60 -13.61 -9.30
C VAL A 640 -42.21 -13.34 -10.67
N SER A 641 -43.52 -13.24 -10.70
CA SER A 641 -44.30 -13.02 -11.91
C SER A 641 -44.90 -11.61 -11.95
N VAL A 642 -44.76 -10.96 -13.06
CA VAL A 642 -45.30 -9.64 -13.33
C VAL A 642 -46.30 -9.71 -14.50
N GLU A 643 -47.49 -9.27 -14.27
CA GLU A 643 -48.51 -9.08 -15.33
C GLU A 643 -48.59 -7.61 -15.68
N LEU A 644 -48.43 -7.26 -16.95
CA LEU A 644 -48.63 -5.90 -17.46
C LEU A 644 -49.63 -5.91 -18.62
N PRO A 645 -50.56 -4.93 -18.70
CA PRO A 645 -51.31 -4.74 -19.93
C PRO A 645 -50.38 -4.31 -21.06
N PHE A 646 -50.63 -4.69 -22.30
CA PHE A 646 -49.79 -4.23 -23.43
C PHE A 646 -49.91 -2.74 -23.69
N ASP A 647 -50.99 -2.10 -23.24
CA ASP A 647 -51.17 -0.66 -23.25
C ASP A 647 -51.29 -0.16 -21.82
N CYS A 648 -50.18 0.35 -21.31
CA CYS A 648 -50.07 0.93 -19.96
C CYS A 648 -50.27 2.45 -19.96
N ALA A 649 -50.74 3.06 -21.07
CA ALA A 649 -51.04 4.47 -21.11
C ALA A 649 -52.14 4.81 -20.09
N PRO A 650 -52.02 5.90 -19.30
CA PRO A 650 -53.08 6.28 -18.38
C PRO A 650 -54.35 6.60 -19.16
N ARG A 651 -55.38 5.77 -18.97
CA ARG A 651 -56.72 6.11 -19.49
C ARG A 651 -57.19 7.36 -18.76
N ILE A 652 -57.19 8.48 -19.47
CA ILE A 652 -57.87 9.70 -19.01
C ILE A 652 -59.35 9.29 -18.86
N ALA A 653 -59.80 9.21 -17.61
CA ALA A 653 -61.23 9.01 -17.35
C ALA A 653 -61.95 10.17 -17.99
N ALA A 654 -62.82 9.87 -18.97
CA ALA A 654 -63.66 10.80 -19.67
C ALA A 654 -64.72 11.37 -18.72
#